data_ec21dc2dc09083b578657fa0365d4ba4
#
_entry.id   ec21dc2dc09083b578657fa0365d4ba4
#
_cell.length_a   1.000
_cell.length_b   1.000
_cell.length_c   1.000
_cell.angle_alpha   90.00
_cell.angle_beta   90.00
_cell.angle_gamma   90.00
#
_symmetry.space_group_name_H-M   'P 1'
#
loop_
_entity.id
_entity.type
_entity.pdbx_description
1 polymer ?
#
loop_
_entity_poly.entity_id
_entity_poly.type
_entity_poly.pdbx_seq_one_letter_code
_entity_poly.pdbx_strand_id
1 'polypeptide(L)'
;MYRKFETELAGRKLTVETGRVAELANGDAIIHYGDTVVMVNVTASKEPREGIDFFPLSVDYEEKLYAVGKIPGSFQKREGKPADKAILTSRAIDRPIRPLFPKDFRNDVCVVATVLSVEQDNSPEVCAMIGASVALSISDIPFGGPTAAVNVGYVDGQIVINPTVAQREHSRLKLTVAGTMEKVTMIEAGADEIPNDTMLDCIKAGHEEIKKLCKFIEGIKEEVGKPKFEYVSFATDKDVYAEIKENFKERMYQDVQAVDKEVRDANMDKLAEDIQAYFVEKYGEEETEAKSTEIANSIHDLEKECVREMIFKEHKRPDGRRIDEIRPLSCEVGVLPRVHGSAIFTRGQTQVLSVVTLGTKSEEQELDGLDEEESKRYMHQYNFPSYSVGEARPSRGPGRREIGHGALAEKALVPVIPSEDEFPYTIRVVSEVLSSNGSTSQASICGSTLALMDAGAPIKKPVAGISTGLVTSKENPDEYVMLTDIQGIEDFFGDMDFKVGGTKDGITAIQVDIKNDGLTYDIIKEAFERTKVARDYILDEIMKPQIAEPRAELSKYAPRIITTTINVDKIKDVIGPGGKMINKIIDATGVKVDIEEDGRVCIYTDDAENGKKALKMIEDIAKDIEVGKVYDGKVTRIMNFGAFVDIGGGREGLLHISKISNKRVEKVEDVLAVGDEIKVKVYEIDNQDRINLTMKDLEENKENKEEHVEE
;
A
#
# COMPACT_ATOMS: atom_id res chain seq x y z
N MET A 1 -0.84 -40.38 8.45
CA MET A 1 -0.20 -40.69 9.77
C MET A 1 0.51 -39.44 10.25
N TYR A 2 0.31 -39.01 11.51
CA TYR A 2 0.95 -37.82 12.07
C TYR A 2 2.48 -37.93 12.04
N ARG A 3 3.14 -36.86 11.59
CA ARG A 3 4.59 -36.68 11.54
C ARG A 3 4.96 -35.27 11.99
N LYS A 4 6.14 -35.15 12.58
CA LYS A 4 6.69 -33.88 13.04
C LYS A 4 8.16 -33.80 12.63
N PHE A 5 8.52 -32.67 11.97
CA PHE A 5 9.87 -32.37 11.51
C PHE A 5 10.33 -31.05 12.11
N GLU A 6 11.62 -30.93 12.39
CA GLU A 6 12.18 -29.75 13.02
C GLU A 6 13.46 -29.32 12.32
N THR A 7 13.62 -28.01 12.17
CA THR A 7 14.83 -27.35 11.66
C THR A 7 14.99 -26.00 12.35
N GLU A 8 16.04 -25.27 11.98
CA GLU A 8 16.30 -23.91 12.44
C GLU A 8 16.20 -22.93 11.28
N LEU A 9 15.60 -21.77 11.50
CA LEU A 9 15.50 -20.67 10.56
C LEU A 9 15.89 -19.36 11.28
N ALA A 10 16.94 -18.70 10.80
CA ALA A 10 17.45 -17.47 11.40
C ALA A 10 17.68 -17.58 12.94
N GLY A 11 18.26 -18.68 13.41
CA GLY A 11 18.54 -18.92 14.82
C GLY A 11 17.33 -19.30 15.68
N ARG A 12 16.16 -19.51 15.07
CA ARG A 12 14.90 -19.86 15.76
C ARG A 12 14.37 -21.19 15.25
N LYS A 13 13.72 -21.93 16.15
CA LYS A 13 13.18 -23.26 15.84
C LYS A 13 11.98 -23.14 14.90
N LEU A 14 12.01 -23.86 13.79
CA LEU A 14 10.92 -24.06 12.86
C LEU A 14 10.45 -25.52 12.94
N THR A 15 9.17 -25.72 13.15
CA THR A 15 8.54 -27.05 13.21
C THR A 15 7.47 -27.19 12.14
N VAL A 16 7.45 -28.34 11.48
CA VAL A 16 6.43 -28.73 10.50
C VAL A 16 5.72 -29.97 11.02
N GLU A 17 4.39 -29.89 11.16
CA GLU A 17 3.55 -31.04 11.46
C GLU A 17 2.64 -31.35 10.25
N THR A 18 2.41 -32.64 9.95
CA THR A 18 1.49 -33.08 8.89
C THR A 18 0.76 -34.36 9.31
N GLY A 19 -0.41 -34.62 8.68
CA GLY A 19 -1.23 -35.80 8.96
C GLY A 19 -1.94 -35.78 10.31
N ARG A 20 -2.13 -34.59 10.89
CA ARG A 20 -2.83 -34.38 12.15
C ARG A 20 -4.24 -33.82 11.97
N VAL A 21 -4.43 -33.00 10.96
CA VAL A 21 -5.67 -32.24 10.70
C VAL A 21 -6.05 -32.34 9.22
N ALA A 22 -7.24 -31.90 8.87
CA ALA A 22 -7.68 -31.78 7.48
C ALA A 22 -7.53 -33.08 6.65
N GLU A 23 -7.92 -34.22 7.19
CA GLU A 23 -7.75 -35.57 6.61
C GLU A 23 -8.32 -35.70 5.18
N LEU A 24 -9.29 -34.86 4.81
CA LEU A 24 -9.91 -34.84 3.49
C LEU A 24 -9.17 -33.97 2.46
N ALA A 25 -8.19 -33.19 2.88
CA ALA A 25 -7.35 -32.42 1.98
C ALA A 25 -6.31 -33.31 1.28
N ASN A 26 -5.87 -32.92 0.08
CA ASN A 26 -4.80 -33.61 -0.63
C ASN A 26 -3.48 -33.54 0.13
N GLY A 27 -3.21 -32.40 0.79
CA GLY A 27 -2.05 -32.19 1.66
C GLY A 27 -2.35 -31.17 2.77
N ASP A 28 -1.68 -31.34 3.92
CA ASP A 28 -1.79 -30.47 5.08
C ASP A 28 -0.41 -30.19 5.69
N ALA A 29 -0.24 -28.99 6.21
CA ALA A 29 0.93 -28.63 7.00
C ALA A 29 0.54 -27.64 8.11
N ILE A 30 1.03 -27.87 9.33
CA ILE A 30 0.99 -26.89 10.41
C ILE A 30 2.43 -26.43 10.65
N ILE A 31 2.67 -25.14 10.47
CA ILE A 31 3.98 -24.52 10.64
C ILE A 31 4.01 -23.81 11.99
N HIS A 32 4.98 -24.13 12.83
CA HIS A 32 5.27 -23.42 14.07
C HIS A 32 6.61 -22.70 13.92
N TYR A 33 6.63 -21.42 14.16
CA TYR A 33 7.85 -20.60 14.20
C TYR A 33 7.78 -19.71 15.44
N GLY A 34 8.46 -20.11 16.51
CA GLY A 34 8.14 -19.60 17.85
C GLY A 34 6.70 -19.93 18.24
N ASP A 35 5.98 -18.95 18.76
CA ASP A 35 4.54 -19.05 19.07
C ASP A 35 3.63 -18.69 17.89
N THR A 36 4.19 -18.34 16.73
CA THR A 36 3.42 -18.20 15.49
C THR A 36 3.06 -19.57 14.93
N VAL A 37 1.78 -19.79 14.66
CA VAL A 37 1.25 -21.05 14.10
C VAL A 37 0.37 -20.77 12.92
N VAL A 38 0.70 -21.36 11.77
CA VAL A 38 -0.10 -21.25 10.53
C VAL A 38 -0.40 -22.65 10.01
N MET A 39 -1.68 -22.92 9.76
CA MET A 39 -2.16 -24.13 9.13
C MET A 39 -2.38 -23.90 7.64
N VAL A 40 -1.81 -24.75 6.78
CA VAL A 40 -1.99 -24.67 5.33
C VAL A 40 -2.52 -25.98 4.82
N ASN A 41 -3.63 -25.89 4.07
CA ASN A 41 -4.29 -27.04 3.46
C ASN A 41 -4.37 -26.83 1.94
N VAL A 42 -4.15 -27.91 1.17
CA VAL A 42 -4.23 -27.88 -0.28
C VAL A 42 -5.21 -28.94 -0.78
N THR A 43 -6.02 -28.54 -1.74
CA THR A 43 -7.00 -29.42 -2.39
C THR A 43 -6.97 -29.22 -3.91
N ALA A 44 -7.27 -30.27 -4.66
CA ALA A 44 -7.44 -30.20 -6.11
C ALA A 44 -8.72 -30.91 -6.54
N SER A 45 -9.34 -30.40 -7.63
CA SER A 45 -10.44 -31.12 -8.28
C SER A 45 -9.92 -32.40 -8.95
N LYS A 46 -10.78 -33.40 -9.07
CA LYS A 46 -10.43 -34.66 -9.76
C LYS A 46 -10.31 -34.49 -11.28
N GLU A 47 -11.12 -33.57 -11.83
CA GLU A 47 -11.20 -33.27 -13.25
C GLU A 47 -11.21 -31.78 -13.48
N PRO A 48 -10.69 -31.25 -14.59
CA PRO A 48 -10.81 -29.86 -14.96
C PRO A 48 -12.28 -29.49 -15.27
N ARG A 49 -12.61 -28.20 -15.14
CA ARG A 49 -13.95 -27.71 -15.56
C ARG A 49 -14.05 -27.70 -17.07
N GLU A 50 -15.28 -27.94 -17.55
CA GLU A 50 -15.57 -27.83 -18.97
C GLU A 50 -15.30 -26.40 -19.49
N GLY A 51 -14.62 -26.31 -20.64
CA GLY A 51 -14.31 -25.03 -21.30
C GLY A 51 -13.23 -24.17 -20.60
N ILE A 52 -12.47 -24.73 -19.67
CA ILE A 52 -11.38 -23.99 -18.99
C ILE A 52 -10.16 -23.85 -19.91
N ASP A 53 -9.66 -22.62 -20.06
CA ASP A 53 -8.50 -22.27 -20.89
C ASP A 53 -7.25 -21.83 -20.08
N PHE A 54 -7.38 -21.70 -18.76
CA PHE A 54 -6.30 -21.30 -17.86
C PHE A 54 -6.15 -22.25 -16.66
N PHE A 55 -5.04 -22.16 -15.95
CA PHE A 55 -4.83 -22.89 -14.69
C PHE A 55 -5.51 -22.18 -13.52
N PRO A 56 -6.60 -22.74 -12.94
CA PRO A 56 -7.37 -22.12 -11.86
C PRO A 56 -6.76 -22.39 -10.48
N LEU A 57 -5.66 -21.72 -10.15
CA LEU A 57 -5.08 -21.72 -8.82
C LEU A 57 -5.71 -20.61 -7.97
N SER A 58 -6.32 -20.98 -6.85
CA SER A 58 -6.82 -20.08 -5.81
C SER A 58 -5.94 -20.18 -4.58
N VAL A 59 -5.49 -19.04 -4.08
CA VAL A 59 -4.73 -18.93 -2.82
C VAL A 59 -5.45 -17.97 -1.90
N ASP A 60 -5.79 -18.44 -0.70
CA ASP A 60 -6.44 -17.64 0.33
C ASP A 60 -5.59 -17.66 1.61
N TYR A 61 -5.31 -16.47 2.11
CA TYR A 61 -4.65 -16.25 3.39
C TYR A 61 -5.67 -15.66 4.35
N GLU A 62 -5.99 -16.40 5.40
CA GLU A 62 -7.03 -16.06 6.35
C GLU A 62 -6.44 -15.57 7.67
N GLU A 63 -6.60 -14.28 7.93
CA GLU A 63 -6.28 -13.65 9.21
C GLU A 63 -7.43 -13.88 10.18
N LYS A 64 -7.13 -14.51 11.32
CA LYS A 64 -8.09 -14.72 12.40
C LYS A 64 -7.69 -13.87 13.60
N LEU A 65 -8.51 -12.90 14.00
CA LEU A 65 -8.20 -11.98 15.09
C LEU A 65 -7.99 -12.67 16.44
N TYR A 66 -8.54 -13.86 16.64
CA TYR A 66 -8.22 -14.67 17.82
C TYR A 66 -6.73 -15.05 17.88
N ALA A 67 -6.00 -15.06 16.78
CA ALA A 67 -4.57 -15.36 16.73
C ALA A 67 -3.71 -14.36 17.54
N VAL A 68 -4.23 -13.14 17.74
CA VAL A 68 -3.64 -12.08 18.59
C VAL A 68 -4.53 -11.74 19.78
N GLY A 69 -5.51 -12.61 20.12
CA GLY A 69 -6.41 -12.43 21.26
C GLY A 69 -7.46 -11.32 21.11
N LYS A 70 -7.70 -10.85 19.87
CA LYS A 70 -8.68 -9.80 19.57
C LYS A 70 -10.03 -10.38 19.14
N ILE A 71 -11.13 -9.67 19.46
CA ILE A 71 -12.48 -9.92 18.93
C ILE A 71 -12.70 -8.90 17.81
N PRO A 72 -13.19 -9.33 16.60
CA PRO A 72 -13.47 -8.41 15.50
C PRO A 72 -14.30 -7.20 15.89
N GLY A 73 -13.90 -6.00 15.46
CA GLY A 73 -14.55 -4.73 15.76
C GLY A 73 -15.94 -4.59 15.14
N SER A 74 -16.24 -5.34 14.06
CA SER A 74 -17.52 -5.28 13.33
C SER A 74 -18.74 -5.59 14.21
N PHE A 75 -19.92 -5.12 13.80
CA PHE A 75 -21.17 -5.38 14.50
C PHE A 75 -21.45 -6.89 14.72
N GLN A 76 -21.11 -7.72 13.72
CA GLN A 76 -21.31 -9.18 13.81
C GLN A 76 -20.25 -9.90 14.65
N LYS A 77 -19.19 -9.20 15.10
CA LYS A 77 -18.07 -9.79 15.83
C LYS A 77 -17.45 -11.00 15.12
N ARG A 78 -17.38 -10.91 13.80
CA ARG A 78 -16.83 -11.92 12.90
C ARG A 78 -15.97 -11.24 11.84
N GLU A 79 -14.91 -11.92 11.41
CA GLU A 79 -14.09 -11.49 10.28
C GLU A 79 -14.98 -11.39 9.02
N GLY A 80 -14.79 -10.28 8.26
CA GLY A 80 -15.52 -9.98 7.04
C GLY A 80 -14.76 -10.40 5.79
N LYS A 81 -14.69 -9.48 4.81
CA LYS A 81 -13.84 -9.65 3.62
C LYS A 81 -12.38 -9.62 4.04
N PRO A 82 -11.48 -10.34 3.33
CA PRO A 82 -10.05 -10.25 3.56
C PRO A 82 -9.57 -8.79 3.51
N ALA A 83 -8.73 -8.40 4.48
CA ALA A 83 -8.04 -7.12 4.46
C ALA A 83 -7.05 -7.04 3.28
N ASP A 84 -6.66 -5.82 2.88
CA ASP A 84 -5.69 -5.64 1.79
C ASP A 84 -4.39 -6.41 2.05
N LYS A 85 -3.92 -6.44 3.30
CA LYS A 85 -2.75 -7.23 3.69
C LYS A 85 -2.93 -8.72 3.42
N ALA A 86 -4.08 -9.30 3.77
CA ALA A 86 -4.38 -10.71 3.51
C ALA A 86 -4.40 -11.02 2.00
N ILE A 87 -4.94 -10.09 1.19
CA ILE A 87 -4.94 -10.20 -0.26
C ILE A 87 -3.51 -10.16 -0.82
N LEU A 88 -2.67 -9.23 -0.32
CA LEU A 88 -1.26 -9.11 -0.72
C LEU A 88 -0.46 -10.36 -0.34
N THR A 89 -0.69 -10.91 0.85
CA THR A 89 -0.05 -12.15 1.30
C THR A 89 -0.50 -13.35 0.45
N SER A 90 -1.80 -13.46 0.11
CA SER A 90 -2.29 -14.47 -0.84
C SER A 90 -1.53 -14.41 -2.16
N ARG A 91 -1.30 -13.20 -2.70
CA ARG A 91 -0.52 -12.99 -3.93
C ARG A 91 0.97 -13.33 -3.76
N ALA A 92 1.55 -13.05 -2.59
CA ALA A 92 2.93 -13.42 -2.28
C ALA A 92 3.12 -14.95 -2.20
N ILE A 93 2.11 -15.69 -1.72
CA ILE A 93 2.11 -17.16 -1.71
C ILE A 93 1.92 -17.71 -3.14
N ASP A 94 1.01 -17.14 -3.92
CA ASP A 94 0.68 -17.59 -5.29
C ASP A 94 1.87 -17.50 -6.24
N ARG A 95 2.60 -16.37 -6.26
CA ARG A 95 3.67 -16.09 -7.23
C ARG A 95 4.77 -17.15 -7.27
N PRO A 96 5.39 -17.59 -6.17
CA PRO A 96 6.47 -18.56 -6.22
C PRO A 96 6.02 -19.98 -6.48
N ILE A 97 4.74 -20.32 -6.25
CA ILE A 97 4.23 -21.69 -6.47
C ILE A 97 3.61 -21.90 -7.85
N ARG A 98 2.95 -20.87 -8.40
CA ARG A 98 2.23 -20.95 -9.68
C ARG A 98 3.10 -21.43 -10.85
N PRO A 99 4.33 -20.92 -11.06
CA PRO A 99 5.20 -21.37 -12.16
C PRO A 99 5.69 -22.81 -12.04
N LEU A 100 5.57 -23.42 -10.85
CA LEU A 100 6.03 -24.77 -10.57
C LEU A 100 4.98 -25.86 -10.85
N PHE A 101 3.78 -25.49 -11.27
CA PHE A 101 2.79 -26.44 -11.79
C PHE A 101 3.05 -26.71 -13.28
N PRO A 102 2.66 -27.91 -13.79
CA PRO A 102 2.75 -28.21 -15.22
C PRO A 102 1.94 -27.18 -16.03
N LYS A 103 2.49 -26.73 -17.15
CA LYS A 103 1.87 -25.66 -17.98
C LYS A 103 0.57 -26.08 -18.63
N ASP A 104 0.38 -27.37 -18.81
CA ASP A 104 -0.80 -28.03 -19.40
C ASP A 104 -1.81 -28.54 -18.37
N PHE A 105 -1.60 -28.24 -17.08
CA PHE A 105 -2.48 -28.63 -15.98
C PHE A 105 -3.64 -27.63 -15.84
N ARG A 106 -4.89 -28.12 -15.76
CA ARG A 106 -6.12 -27.27 -15.71
C ARG A 106 -7.08 -27.66 -14.59
N ASN A 107 -6.74 -28.61 -13.71
CA ASN A 107 -7.58 -28.90 -12.56
C ASN A 107 -7.60 -27.70 -11.60
N ASP A 108 -8.72 -27.48 -10.90
CA ASP A 108 -8.78 -26.49 -9.84
C ASP A 108 -7.82 -26.87 -8.71
N VAL A 109 -7.02 -25.92 -8.25
CA VAL A 109 -6.20 -26.07 -7.04
C VAL A 109 -6.51 -24.93 -6.08
N CYS A 110 -6.77 -25.30 -4.83
CA CYS A 110 -7.01 -24.33 -3.76
C CYS A 110 -5.97 -24.52 -2.66
N VAL A 111 -5.32 -23.43 -2.26
CA VAL A 111 -4.38 -23.35 -1.14
C VAL A 111 -4.99 -22.41 -0.12
N VAL A 112 -5.27 -22.90 1.09
CA VAL A 112 -5.81 -22.09 2.19
C VAL A 112 -4.81 -22.09 3.33
N ALA A 113 -4.29 -20.90 3.65
CA ALA A 113 -3.41 -20.66 4.78
C ALA A 113 -4.19 -19.92 5.89
N THR A 114 -4.41 -20.56 7.02
CA THR A 114 -5.14 -19.99 8.17
C THR A 114 -4.18 -19.69 9.31
N VAL A 115 -4.12 -18.44 9.74
CA VAL A 115 -3.30 -17.99 10.87
C VAL A 115 -4.00 -18.33 12.18
N LEU A 116 -3.37 -19.16 13.00
CA LEU A 116 -3.97 -19.69 14.24
C LEU A 116 -3.40 -19.01 15.51
N SER A 117 -2.13 -18.56 15.46
CA SER A 117 -1.47 -17.84 16.55
C SER A 117 -0.37 -16.95 15.97
N VAL A 118 -0.12 -15.78 16.55
CA VAL A 118 0.92 -14.85 16.11
C VAL A 118 1.76 -14.38 17.30
N GLU A 119 3.07 -14.55 17.16
CA GLU A 119 4.11 -13.87 17.89
C GLU A 119 4.74 -12.85 16.94
N GLN A 120 4.73 -11.57 17.27
CA GLN A 120 5.07 -10.47 16.36
C GLN A 120 6.49 -10.55 15.77
N ASP A 121 7.43 -11.19 16.48
CA ASP A 121 8.80 -11.41 15.98
C ASP A 121 8.89 -12.45 14.85
N ASN A 122 7.86 -13.28 14.68
CA ASN A 122 7.83 -14.38 13.74
C ASN A 122 6.69 -14.19 12.70
N SER A 123 7.05 -13.81 11.48
CA SER A 123 6.10 -13.51 10.40
C SER A 123 5.21 -14.71 10.04
N PRO A 124 3.87 -14.59 10.19
CA PRO A 124 2.94 -15.62 9.75
C PRO A 124 2.92 -15.77 8.22
N GLU A 125 3.26 -14.73 7.46
CA GLU A 125 3.33 -14.77 6.00
C GLU A 125 4.43 -15.72 5.51
N VAL A 126 5.62 -15.67 6.13
CA VAL A 126 6.73 -16.60 5.84
C VAL A 126 6.30 -18.04 6.18
N CYS A 127 5.63 -18.24 7.32
CA CYS A 127 5.10 -19.55 7.69
C CYS A 127 4.09 -20.07 6.68
N ALA A 128 3.20 -19.21 6.16
CA ALA A 128 2.20 -19.56 5.15
C ALA A 128 2.86 -19.97 3.82
N MET A 129 3.91 -19.26 3.38
CA MET A 129 4.64 -19.58 2.16
C MET A 129 5.38 -20.92 2.27
N ILE A 130 6.04 -21.17 3.40
CA ILE A 130 6.70 -22.47 3.68
C ILE A 130 5.65 -23.57 3.76
N GLY A 131 4.53 -23.33 4.46
CA GLY A 131 3.45 -24.30 4.62
C GLY A 131 2.78 -24.66 3.30
N ALA A 132 2.57 -23.71 2.40
CA ALA A 132 2.03 -23.96 1.06
C ALA A 132 2.97 -24.86 0.23
N SER A 133 4.26 -24.59 0.29
CA SER A 133 5.27 -25.43 -0.36
C SER A 133 5.32 -26.84 0.20
N VAL A 134 5.30 -27.00 1.53
CA VAL A 134 5.26 -28.31 2.19
C VAL A 134 4.00 -29.07 1.78
N ALA A 135 2.81 -28.47 1.98
CA ALA A 135 1.53 -29.12 1.72
C ALA A 135 1.38 -29.58 0.24
N LEU A 136 1.83 -28.74 -0.71
CA LEU A 136 1.86 -29.09 -2.14
C LEU A 136 2.90 -30.19 -2.43
N SER A 137 4.09 -30.11 -1.86
CA SER A 137 5.17 -31.09 -2.12
C SER A 137 4.80 -32.49 -1.65
N ILE A 138 4.17 -32.61 -0.47
CA ILE A 138 3.77 -33.91 0.09
C ILE A 138 2.42 -34.45 -0.43
N SER A 139 1.59 -33.57 -1.07
CA SER A 139 0.29 -33.96 -1.66
C SER A 139 0.48 -34.83 -2.90
N ASP A 140 -0.62 -35.40 -3.38
CA ASP A 140 -0.69 -36.08 -4.68
C ASP A 140 -0.91 -35.12 -5.86
N ILE A 141 -1.00 -33.81 -5.64
CA ILE A 141 -1.17 -32.79 -6.69
C ILE A 141 0.14 -32.65 -7.48
N PRO A 142 0.11 -32.61 -8.83
CA PRO A 142 1.28 -32.36 -9.67
C PRO A 142 1.90 -31.01 -9.36
N PHE A 143 3.10 -31.01 -8.77
CA PHE A 143 3.84 -29.82 -8.34
C PHE A 143 5.35 -30.03 -8.41
N GLY A 144 6.05 -29.13 -9.10
CA GLY A 144 7.50 -29.21 -9.37
C GLY A 144 8.38 -28.53 -8.30
N GLY A 145 7.84 -28.21 -7.11
CA GLY A 145 8.63 -27.69 -6.00
C GLY A 145 9.48 -28.74 -5.29
N PRO A 146 10.19 -28.36 -4.20
CA PRO A 146 9.78 -27.29 -3.28
C PRO A 146 10.25 -25.88 -3.61
N THR A 147 9.61 -24.91 -2.99
CA THR A 147 10.03 -23.52 -2.88
C THR A 147 9.97 -23.10 -1.41
N ALA A 148 10.70 -22.06 -1.04
CA ALA A 148 10.62 -21.48 0.28
C ALA A 148 10.76 -19.94 0.21
N ALA A 149 10.48 -19.27 1.32
CA ALA A 149 10.59 -17.83 1.41
C ALA A 149 11.15 -17.38 2.76
N VAL A 150 11.79 -16.23 2.76
CA VAL A 150 12.25 -15.53 3.97
C VAL A 150 12.04 -14.02 3.82
N ASN A 151 11.93 -13.34 4.95
CA ASN A 151 12.04 -11.88 5.01
C ASN A 151 13.51 -11.50 5.23
N VAL A 152 13.93 -10.39 4.62
CA VAL A 152 15.28 -9.84 4.78
C VAL A 152 15.18 -8.37 5.14
N GLY A 153 15.86 -7.97 6.21
CA GLY A 153 16.04 -6.59 6.63
C GLY A 153 17.47 -6.11 6.39
N TYR A 154 17.64 -4.79 6.35
CA TYR A 154 18.94 -4.12 6.34
C TYR A 154 19.00 -3.14 7.51
N VAL A 155 19.62 -3.58 8.61
CA VAL A 155 19.61 -2.93 9.92
C VAL A 155 21.04 -2.51 10.26
N ASP A 156 21.28 -1.22 10.47
CA ASP A 156 22.59 -0.66 10.83
C ASP A 156 23.75 -1.14 9.93
N GLY A 157 23.48 -1.25 8.63
CA GLY A 157 24.46 -1.69 7.64
C GLY A 157 24.66 -3.21 7.57
N GLN A 158 23.83 -4.00 8.27
CA GLN A 158 23.92 -5.47 8.29
C GLN A 158 22.65 -6.11 7.69
N ILE A 159 22.85 -7.22 6.98
CA ILE A 159 21.76 -8.02 6.45
C ILE A 159 21.24 -8.94 7.55
N VAL A 160 19.93 -8.90 7.81
CA VAL A 160 19.26 -9.70 8.85
C VAL A 160 18.15 -10.53 8.21
N ILE A 161 18.19 -11.85 8.41
CA ILE A 161 17.13 -12.76 7.95
C ILE A 161 16.02 -12.82 9.00
N ASN A 162 14.76 -12.70 8.57
CA ASN A 162 13.58 -12.67 9.41
C ASN A 162 13.73 -11.73 10.62
N PRO A 163 13.89 -10.40 10.40
CA PRO A 163 14.13 -9.46 11.48
C PRO A 163 12.98 -9.44 12.50
N THR A 164 13.34 -9.33 13.79
CA THR A 164 12.38 -9.13 14.90
C THR A 164 11.68 -7.77 14.79
N VAL A 165 10.63 -7.52 15.59
CA VAL A 165 9.94 -6.21 15.65
C VAL A 165 10.95 -5.08 15.86
N ALA A 166 11.76 -5.15 16.91
CA ALA A 166 12.76 -4.13 17.21
C ALA A 166 13.77 -3.90 16.07
N GLN A 167 14.14 -4.95 15.33
CA GLN A 167 15.03 -4.82 14.17
C GLN A 167 14.31 -4.21 12.97
N ARG A 168 13.02 -4.50 12.79
CA ARG A 168 12.21 -3.91 11.69
C ARG A 168 12.05 -2.41 11.83
N GLU A 169 11.92 -1.87 13.05
CA GLU A 169 11.83 -0.44 13.31
C GLU A 169 13.07 0.34 12.83
N HIS A 170 14.23 -0.29 12.87
CA HIS A 170 15.50 0.31 12.41
C HIS A 170 15.93 -0.16 11.03
N SER A 171 15.13 -0.98 10.36
CA SER A 171 15.47 -1.54 9.06
C SER A 171 15.11 -0.59 7.92
N ARG A 172 16.07 -0.27 7.06
CA ARG A 172 15.87 0.45 5.81
C ARG A 172 15.30 -0.42 4.69
N LEU A 173 15.05 -1.72 4.95
CA LEU A 173 14.60 -2.68 3.96
C LEU A 173 13.57 -3.63 4.55
N LYS A 174 12.44 -3.76 3.87
CA LYS A 174 11.46 -4.83 4.07
C LYS A 174 11.39 -5.62 2.77
N LEU A 175 12.17 -6.70 2.68
CA LEU A 175 12.30 -7.54 1.50
C LEU A 175 11.75 -8.93 1.80
N THR A 176 10.89 -9.45 0.94
CA THR A 176 10.49 -10.86 0.92
C THR A 176 11.08 -11.49 -0.34
N VAL A 177 11.86 -12.54 -0.16
CA VAL A 177 12.44 -13.35 -1.23
C VAL A 177 11.85 -14.75 -1.17
N ALA A 178 11.47 -15.30 -2.32
CA ALA A 178 11.15 -16.71 -2.45
C ALA A 178 11.95 -17.33 -3.61
N GLY A 179 12.20 -18.62 -3.51
CA GLY A 179 13.00 -19.33 -4.51
C GLY A 179 12.97 -20.84 -4.34
N THR A 180 13.57 -21.52 -5.32
CA THR A 180 13.91 -22.93 -5.29
C THR A 180 15.36 -23.11 -4.81
N MET A 181 15.88 -24.34 -4.88
CA MET A 181 17.31 -24.62 -4.63
C MET A 181 18.24 -23.85 -5.59
N GLU A 182 17.77 -23.53 -6.79
CA GLU A 182 18.63 -23.05 -7.86
C GLU A 182 18.38 -21.57 -8.21
N LYS A 183 17.13 -21.12 -8.15
CA LYS A 183 16.71 -19.82 -8.69
C LYS A 183 15.80 -19.06 -7.75
N VAL A 184 15.83 -17.74 -7.88
CA VAL A 184 14.89 -16.82 -7.20
C VAL A 184 13.60 -16.76 -7.99
N THR A 185 12.45 -17.04 -7.34
CA THR A 185 11.13 -17.11 -7.98
C THR A 185 10.22 -15.94 -7.63
N MET A 186 10.52 -15.16 -6.60
CA MET A 186 9.78 -13.96 -6.24
C MET A 186 10.68 -12.99 -5.47
N ILE A 187 10.53 -11.71 -5.76
CA ILE A 187 11.12 -10.60 -5.01
C ILE A 187 10.03 -9.55 -4.81
N GLU A 188 9.79 -9.18 -3.56
CA GLU A 188 8.92 -8.06 -3.21
C GLU A 188 9.59 -7.23 -2.13
N ALA A 189 9.79 -5.93 -2.37
CA ALA A 189 10.48 -5.04 -1.43
C ALA A 189 9.81 -3.69 -1.29
N GLY A 190 9.85 -3.15 -0.07
CA GLY A 190 9.81 -1.73 0.24
C GLY A 190 11.15 -1.34 0.87
N ALA A 191 11.75 -0.23 0.45
CA ALA A 191 13.11 0.11 0.84
C ALA A 191 13.29 1.63 0.97
N ASP A 192 14.14 2.05 1.90
CA ASP A 192 14.55 3.44 2.05
C ASP A 192 15.84 3.67 1.24
N GLU A 193 15.66 3.91 -0.07
CA GLU A 193 16.74 4.25 -1.03
C GLU A 193 17.94 3.29 -0.97
N ILE A 194 17.68 1.99 -1.01
CA ILE A 194 18.74 0.96 -0.99
C ILE A 194 19.46 0.90 -2.35
N PRO A 195 20.82 0.98 -2.39
CA PRO A 195 21.60 0.84 -3.62
C PRO A 195 21.42 -0.55 -4.25
N ASN A 196 21.55 -0.61 -5.60
CA ASN A 196 21.37 -1.84 -6.38
C ASN A 196 22.24 -3.02 -5.88
N ASP A 197 23.52 -2.77 -5.60
CA ASP A 197 24.45 -3.83 -5.15
C ASP A 197 24.05 -4.36 -3.76
N THR A 198 23.71 -3.47 -2.83
CA THR A 198 23.22 -3.85 -1.49
C THR A 198 21.92 -4.66 -1.60
N MET A 199 21.00 -4.25 -2.47
CA MET A 199 19.76 -4.98 -2.70
C MET A 199 20.03 -6.39 -3.22
N LEU A 200 20.94 -6.52 -4.18
CA LEU A 200 21.34 -7.83 -4.72
C LEU A 200 21.98 -8.72 -3.65
N ASP A 201 22.82 -8.16 -2.78
CA ASP A 201 23.43 -8.91 -1.67
C ASP A 201 22.38 -9.36 -0.66
N CYS A 202 21.37 -8.54 -0.35
CA CYS A 202 20.22 -8.92 0.48
C CYS A 202 19.43 -10.09 -0.14
N ILE A 203 19.18 -10.05 -1.45
CA ILE A 203 18.49 -11.13 -2.19
C ILE A 203 19.31 -12.42 -2.13
N LYS A 204 20.64 -12.37 -2.36
CA LYS A 204 21.53 -13.51 -2.27
C LYS A 204 21.52 -14.12 -0.87
N ALA A 205 21.64 -13.30 0.18
CA ALA A 205 21.60 -13.76 1.56
C ALA A 205 20.29 -14.47 1.90
N GLY A 206 19.15 -13.92 1.46
CA GLY A 206 17.84 -14.56 1.59
C GLY A 206 17.77 -15.90 0.86
N HIS A 207 18.29 -15.97 -0.37
CA HIS A 207 18.28 -17.19 -1.17
C HIS A 207 19.16 -18.31 -0.55
N GLU A 208 20.26 -17.99 0.11
CA GLU A 208 21.07 -19.00 0.83
C GLU A 208 20.28 -19.67 1.98
N GLU A 209 19.42 -18.94 2.69
CA GLU A 209 18.51 -19.55 3.68
C GLU A 209 17.39 -20.35 3.02
N ILE A 210 16.85 -19.87 1.89
CA ILE A 210 15.85 -20.58 1.11
C ILE A 210 16.36 -21.95 0.65
N LYS A 211 17.59 -22.05 0.20
CA LYS A 211 18.22 -23.34 -0.19
C LYS A 211 18.20 -24.37 0.95
N LYS A 212 18.49 -23.92 2.19
CA LYS A 212 18.43 -24.80 3.37
C LYS A 212 17.00 -25.28 3.63
N LEU A 213 16.02 -24.37 3.53
CA LEU A 213 14.61 -24.70 3.70
C LEU A 213 14.11 -25.65 2.59
N CYS A 214 14.47 -25.43 1.34
CA CYS A 214 14.10 -26.31 0.22
C CYS A 214 14.65 -27.73 0.44
N LYS A 215 15.90 -27.85 0.89
CA LYS A 215 16.49 -29.14 1.24
C LYS A 215 15.74 -29.84 2.39
N PHE A 216 15.32 -29.07 3.40
CA PHE A 216 14.52 -29.60 4.50
C PHE A 216 13.15 -30.09 4.02
N ILE A 217 12.47 -29.30 3.16
CA ILE A 217 11.16 -29.68 2.59
C ILE A 217 11.28 -30.93 1.67
N GLU A 218 12.36 -31.04 0.90
CA GLU A 218 12.60 -32.23 0.08
C GLU A 218 12.75 -33.48 0.96
N GLY A 219 13.44 -33.40 2.10
CA GLY A 219 13.51 -34.49 3.07
C GLY A 219 12.14 -34.89 3.65
N ILE A 220 11.25 -33.91 3.90
CA ILE A 220 9.86 -34.19 4.31
C ILE A 220 9.11 -34.91 3.19
N LYS A 221 9.22 -34.43 1.94
CA LYS A 221 8.60 -35.01 0.77
C LYS A 221 9.06 -36.46 0.52
N GLU A 222 10.35 -36.77 0.70
CA GLU A 222 10.89 -38.11 0.60
C GLU A 222 10.29 -39.08 1.63
N GLU A 223 10.00 -38.59 2.87
CA GLU A 223 9.48 -39.44 3.95
C GLU A 223 7.96 -39.67 3.88
N VAL A 224 7.18 -38.61 3.55
CA VAL A 224 5.72 -38.63 3.67
C VAL A 224 4.97 -38.25 2.40
N GLY A 225 5.69 -37.94 1.32
CA GLY A 225 5.09 -37.52 0.03
C GLY A 225 4.25 -38.61 -0.60
N LYS A 226 3.14 -38.21 -1.23
CA LYS A 226 2.25 -39.07 -2.00
C LYS A 226 2.69 -39.11 -3.47
N PRO A 227 2.49 -40.23 -4.19
CA PRO A 227 2.60 -40.25 -5.67
C PRO A 227 1.67 -39.20 -6.29
N LYS A 228 2.15 -38.50 -7.30
CA LYS A 228 1.36 -37.49 -8.00
C LYS A 228 0.30 -38.19 -8.90
N PHE A 229 -0.93 -37.65 -8.87
CA PHE A 229 -2.02 -38.21 -9.71
C PHE A 229 -1.80 -37.86 -11.20
N GLU A 230 -2.32 -38.71 -12.06
CA GLU A 230 -2.38 -38.46 -13.50
C GLU A 230 -3.53 -37.48 -13.81
N TYR A 231 -3.31 -36.54 -14.73
CA TYR A 231 -4.28 -35.53 -15.12
C TYR A 231 -4.46 -35.45 -16.62
N VAL A 232 -5.56 -34.87 -17.07
CA VAL A 232 -5.81 -34.58 -18.47
C VAL A 232 -4.90 -33.46 -18.93
N SER A 233 -4.00 -33.73 -19.86
CA SER A 233 -3.09 -32.75 -20.45
C SER A 233 -3.81 -31.83 -21.43
N PHE A 234 -3.63 -30.52 -21.26
CA PHE A 234 -4.09 -29.49 -22.19
C PHE A 234 -2.92 -28.95 -23.03
N ALA A 235 -1.91 -29.76 -23.26
CA ALA A 235 -0.82 -29.43 -24.17
C ALA A 235 -1.36 -29.25 -25.60
N THR A 236 -0.78 -28.29 -26.31
CA THR A 236 -1.13 -27.98 -27.70
C THR A 236 -0.96 -29.23 -28.59
N ASP A 237 -1.96 -29.51 -29.39
CA ASP A 237 -1.91 -30.61 -30.36
C ASP A 237 -0.83 -30.32 -31.41
N LYS A 238 0.10 -31.26 -31.57
CA LYS A 238 1.28 -31.09 -32.43
C LYS A 238 0.95 -31.04 -33.92
N ASP A 239 -0.07 -31.77 -34.34
CA ASP A 239 -0.45 -31.85 -35.77
C ASP A 239 -1.21 -30.58 -36.16
N VAL A 240 -2.18 -30.14 -35.33
CA VAL A 240 -2.89 -28.86 -35.51
C VAL A 240 -1.92 -27.68 -35.48
N TYR A 241 -0.98 -27.69 -34.54
CA TYR A 241 0.03 -26.63 -34.44
C TYR A 241 0.95 -26.57 -35.66
N ALA A 242 1.43 -27.76 -36.14
CA ALA A 242 2.30 -27.82 -37.31
C ALA A 242 1.58 -27.33 -38.57
N GLU A 243 0.31 -27.68 -38.72
CA GLU A 243 -0.50 -27.23 -39.85
C GLU A 243 -0.74 -25.75 -39.87
N ILE A 244 -1.10 -25.16 -38.73
CA ILE A 244 -1.27 -23.69 -38.59
C ILE A 244 0.06 -22.98 -38.81
N LYS A 245 1.14 -23.48 -38.26
CA LYS A 245 2.47 -22.92 -38.44
C LYS A 245 2.94 -22.92 -39.90
N GLU A 246 2.73 -24.02 -40.63
CA GLU A 246 3.12 -24.12 -42.04
C GLU A 246 2.37 -23.12 -42.91
N ASN A 247 1.08 -22.90 -42.66
CA ASN A 247 0.23 -22.11 -43.55
C ASN A 247 0.13 -20.61 -43.13
N PHE A 248 0.30 -20.29 -41.84
CA PHE A 248 -0.01 -18.93 -41.30
C PHE A 248 1.12 -18.26 -40.57
N LYS A 249 2.28 -18.86 -40.31
CA LYS A 249 3.38 -18.28 -39.55
C LYS A 249 3.85 -16.94 -40.13
N GLU A 250 4.04 -16.87 -41.44
CA GLU A 250 4.53 -15.64 -42.10
C GLU A 250 3.56 -14.45 -41.91
N ARG A 251 2.27 -14.75 -42.09
CA ARG A 251 1.22 -13.75 -41.90
C ARG A 251 1.12 -13.34 -40.44
N MET A 252 1.10 -14.27 -39.48
CA MET A 252 1.07 -13.99 -38.07
C MET A 252 2.26 -13.13 -37.65
N TYR A 253 3.46 -13.44 -38.17
CA TYR A 253 4.67 -12.65 -37.90
C TYR A 253 4.55 -11.20 -38.39
N GLN A 254 3.81 -10.95 -39.47
CA GLN A 254 3.52 -9.58 -39.96
C GLN A 254 2.43 -8.91 -39.13
N ASP A 255 1.34 -9.61 -38.81
CA ASP A 255 0.16 -9.08 -38.14
C ASP A 255 0.42 -8.67 -36.69
N VAL A 256 1.36 -9.31 -35.98
CA VAL A 256 1.77 -8.93 -34.61
C VAL A 256 2.61 -7.62 -34.58
N GLN A 257 3.12 -7.15 -35.74
CA GLN A 257 3.97 -5.96 -35.86
C GLN A 257 3.15 -4.68 -36.04
N ALA A 258 2.40 -4.27 -35.03
CA ALA A 258 1.68 -3.00 -35.06
C ALA A 258 2.00 -2.19 -33.79
N VAL A 259 2.28 -0.91 -33.96
CA VAL A 259 2.53 0.04 -32.87
C VAL A 259 1.28 0.25 -32.03
N ASP A 260 0.15 0.39 -32.72
CA ASP A 260 -1.14 0.57 -32.10
C ASP A 260 -1.74 -0.79 -31.68
N LYS A 261 -2.15 -0.86 -30.39
CA LYS A 261 -2.73 -2.09 -29.82
C LYS A 261 -4.02 -2.49 -30.51
N GLU A 262 -4.93 -1.54 -30.79
CA GLU A 262 -6.22 -1.84 -31.40
C GLU A 262 -6.05 -2.40 -32.83
N VAL A 263 -5.08 -1.84 -33.57
CA VAL A 263 -4.77 -2.32 -34.93
C VAL A 263 -4.19 -3.75 -34.86
N ARG A 264 -3.29 -4.00 -33.94
CA ARG A 264 -2.72 -5.34 -33.74
C ARG A 264 -3.79 -6.37 -33.35
N ASP A 265 -4.60 -6.04 -32.36
CA ASP A 265 -5.66 -6.93 -31.87
C ASP A 265 -6.66 -7.24 -33.02
N ALA A 266 -7.07 -6.25 -33.80
CA ALA A 266 -7.93 -6.46 -34.97
C ALA A 266 -7.30 -7.33 -36.07
N ASN A 267 -5.98 -7.19 -36.31
CA ASN A 267 -5.26 -8.05 -37.25
C ASN A 267 -5.25 -9.51 -36.76
N MET A 268 -5.02 -9.72 -35.46
CA MET A 268 -4.99 -11.04 -34.84
C MET A 268 -6.37 -11.71 -34.84
N ASP A 269 -7.43 -10.94 -34.51
CA ASP A 269 -8.82 -11.41 -34.59
C ASP A 269 -9.16 -11.88 -36.04
N LYS A 270 -8.80 -11.07 -37.04
CA LYS A 270 -9.01 -11.42 -38.45
C LYS A 270 -8.22 -12.64 -38.87
N LEU A 271 -6.99 -12.80 -38.41
CA LEU A 271 -6.18 -13.97 -38.67
C LEU A 271 -6.81 -15.22 -38.04
N ALA A 272 -7.32 -15.13 -36.81
CA ALA A 272 -8.00 -16.21 -36.13
C ALA A 272 -9.26 -16.66 -36.90
N GLU A 273 -10.08 -15.71 -37.39
CA GLU A 273 -11.23 -15.99 -38.24
C GLU A 273 -10.80 -16.73 -39.53
N ASP A 274 -9.76 -16.30 -40.21
CA ASP A 274 -9.27 -16.90 -41.45
C ASP A 274 -8.69 -18.30 -41.23
N ILE A 275 -8.01 -18.55 -40.09
CA ILE A 275 -7.56 -19.87 -39.69
C ILE A 275 -8.77 -20.81 -39.46
N GLN A 276 -9.77 -20.31 -38.74
CA GLN A 276 -11.00 -21.07 -38.49
C GLN A 276 -11.69 -21.43 -39.81
N ALA A 277 -11.82 -20.48 -40.74
CA ALA A 277 -12.39 -20.73 -42.07
C ALA A 277 -11.59 -21.76 -42.89
N TYR A 278 -10.27 -21.74 -42.81
CA TYR A 278 -9.40 -22.75 -43.45
C TYR A 278 -9.68 -24.17 -42.92
N PHE A 279 -9.84 -24.33 -41.61
CA PHE A 279 -10.15 -25.64 -41.02
C PHE A 279 -11.56 -26.10 -41.39
N VAL A 280 -12.56 -25.21 -41.44
CA VAL A 280 -13.92 -25.53 -41.91
C VAL A 280 -13.93 -25.98 -43.36
N GLU A 281 -13.20 -25.28 -44.23
CA GLU A 281 -13.09 -25.67 -45.64
C GLU A 281 -12.44 -27.05 -45.81
N LYS A 282 -11.43 -27.37 -45.01
CA LYS A 282 -10.64 -28.58 -45.11
C LYS A 282 -11.28 -29.80 -44.44
N TYR A 283 -11.86 -29.64 -43.27
CA TYR A 283 -12.33 -30.73 -42.39
C TYR A 283 -13.84 -30.71 -42.14
N GLY A 284 -14.53 -29.63 -42.50
CA GLY A 284 -15.96 -29.43 -42.22
C GLY A 284 -16.24 -28.80 -40.85
N GLU A 285 -17.45 -28.27 -40.68
CA GLU A 285 -17.88 -27.53 -39.48
C GLU A 285 -17.81 -28.36 -38.19
N GLU A 286 -18.33 -29.61 -38.22
CA GLU A 286 -18.42 -30.47 -37.04
C GLU A 286 -17.05 -30.87 -36.49
N GLU A 287 -16.08 -31.23 -37.37
CA GLU A 287 -14.73 -31.58 -36.93
C GLU A 287 -13.93 -30.35 -36.47
N THR A 288 -14.14 -29.19 -37.09
CA THR A 288 -13.52 -27.95 -36.70
C THR A 288 -14.03 -27.47 -35.32
N GLU A 289 -15.33 -27.59 -35.07
CA GLU A 289 -15.90 -27.27 -33.75
C GLU A 289 -15.34 -28.20 -32.67
N ALA A 290 -15.23 -29.51 -32.96
CA ALA A 290 -14.63 -30.48 -32.04
C ALA A 290 -13.16 -30.14 -31.69
N LYS A 291 -12.43 -29.50 -32.60
CA LYS A 291 -11.02 -29.07 -32.42
C LYS A 291 -10.85 -27.59 -32.08
N SER A 292 -11.91 -26.87 -31.72
CA SER A 292 -11.87 -25.41 -31.50
C SER A 292 -10.85 -25.01 -30.43
N THR A 293 -10.73 -25.78 -29.36
CA THR A 293 -9.76 -25.54 -28.28
C THR A 293 -8.32 -25.75 -28.73
N GLU A 294 -8.05 -26.82 -29.45
CA GLU A 294 -6.72 -27.13 -30.02
C GLU A 294 -6.28 -26.09 -31.05
N ILE A 295 -7.20 -25.60 -31.87
CA ILE A 295 -6.94 -24.51 -32.83
C ILE A 295 -6.61 -23.22 -32.08
N ALA A 296 -7.41 -22.84 -31.08
CA ALA A 296 -7.17 -21.62 -30.28
C ALA A 296 -5.82 -21.68 -29.54
N ASN A 297 -5.51 -22.81 -28.88
CA ASN A 297 -4.22 -23.02 -28.24
C ASN A 297 -3.06 -22.95 -29.22
N SER A 298 -3.21 -23.50 -30.42
CA SER A 298 -2.18 -23.50 -31.47
C SER A 298 -1.94 -22.08 -32.02
N ILE A 299 -2.99 -21.28 -32.20
CA ILE A 299 -2.89 -19.84 -32.58
C ILE A 299 -2.10 -19.11 -31.53
N HIS A 300 -2.48 -19.22 -30.25
CA HIS A 300 -1.80 -18.57 -29.12
C HIS A 300 -0.32 -18.97 -29.04
N ASP A 301 0.01 -20.24 -29.18
CA ASP A 301 1.39 -20.71 -29.09
C ASP A 301 2.23 -20.27 -30.30
N LEU A 302 1.63 -20.16 -31.48
CA LEU A 302 2.32 -19.62 -32.66
C LEU A 302 2.55 -18.11 -32.55
N GLU A 303 1.58 -17.34 -32.04
CA GLU A 303 1.74 -15.91 -31.73
C GLU A 303 2.89 -15.71 -30.74
N LYS A 304 2.89 -16.48 -29.66
CA LYS A 304 3.97 -16.47 -28.67
C LYS A 304 5.33 -16.80 -29.31
N GLU A 305 5.38 -17.80 -30.20
CA GLU A 305 6.61 -18.15 -30.91
C GLU A 305 7.08 -16.98 -31.78
N CYS A 306 6.20 -16.36 -32.57
CA CYS A 306 6.53 -15.22 -33.44
C CYS A 306 7.07 -14.02 -32.68
N VAL A 307 6.40 -13.62 -31.59
CA VAL A 307 6.82 -12.49 -30.74
C VAL A 307 8.19 -12.77 -30.10
N ARG A 308 8.38 -13.96 -29.53
CA ARG A 308 9.65 -14.35 -28.88
C ARG A 308 10.79 -14.48 -29.89
N GLU A 309 10.53 -15.00 -31.07
CA GLU A 309 11.53 -15.15 -32.15
C GLU A 309 12.02 -13.77 -32.64
N MET A 310 11.10 -12.82 -32.82
CA MET A 310 11.40 -11.45 -33.20
C MET A 310 12.29 -10.77 -32.16
N ILE A 311 11.92 -10.86 -30.87
CA ILE A 311 12.67 -10.28 -29.77
C ILE A 311 14.06 -10.92 -29.64
N PHE A 312 14.10 -12.26 -29.65
CA PHE A 312 15.32 -13.00 -29.33
C PHE A 312 16.34 -13.02 -30.49
N LYS A 313 15.86 -13.24 -31.74
CA LYS A 313 16.75 -13.37 -32.91
C LYS A 313 17.03 -12.04 -33.58
N GLU A 314 16.04 -11.15 -33.67
CA GLU A 314 16.16 -9.91 -34.42
C GLU A 314 16.41 -8.68 -33.53
N HIS A 315 16.31 -8.85 -32.20
CA HIS A 315 16.34 -7.76 -31.23
C HIS A 315 15.36 -6.62 -31.56
N LYS A 316 14.22 -6.98 -32.15
CA LYS A 316 13.13 -6.10 -32.54
C LYS A 316 11.89 -6.38 -31.70
N ARG A 317 11.18 -5.36 -31.33
CA ARG A 317 9.95 -5.46 -30.55
C ARG A 317 8.71 -5.37 -31.45
N PRO A 318 7.53 -5.90 -31.03
CA PRO A 318 6.31 -5.85 -31.85
C PRO A 318 5.89 -4.45 -32.28
N ASP A 319 6.18 -3.42 -31.48
CA ASP A 319 5.91 -2.01 -31.80
C ASP A 319 7.07 -1.30 -32.53
N GLY A 320 8.08 -2.05 -32.94
CA GLY A 320 9.23 -1.55 -33.70
C GLY A 320 10.34 -0.92 -32.88
N ARG A 321 10.19 -0.77 -31.54
CA ARG A 321 11.25 -0.27 -30.64
C ARG A 321 12.44 -1.22 -30.56
N ARG A 322 13.61 -0.66 -30.20
CA ARG A 322 14.76 -1.44 -29.77
C ARG A 322 14.52 -2.03 -28.37
N ILE A 323 15.31 -3.04 -28.00
CA ILE A 323 15.19 -3.73 -26.72
C ILE A 323 15.40 -2.82 -25.48
N ASP A 324 16.15 -1.73 -25.62
CA ASP A 324 16.50 -0.76 -24.58
C ASP A 324 15.65 0.53 -24.63
N GLU A 325 14.75 0.64 -25.60
CA GLU A 325 14.00 1.85 -25.87
C GLU A 325 12.74 1.96 -25.02
N ILE A 326 12.52 3.14 -24.42
CA ILE A 326 11.32 3.48 -23.64
C ILE A 326 10.27 4.06 -24.59
N ARG A 327 8.99 3.76 -24.35
CA ARG A 327 7.86 4.36 -25.07
C ARG A 327 7.87 5.89 -24.93
N PRO A 328 7.26 6.65 -25.86
CA PRO A 328 7.09 8.10 -25.70
C PRO A 328 6.44 8.42 -24.35
N LEU A 329 7.04 9.36 -23.61
CA LEU A 329 6.60 9.78 -22.29
C LEU A 329 6.13 11.23 -22.31
N SER A 330 5.07 11.52 -21.57
CA SER A 330 4.63 12.88 -21.24
C SER A 330 3.97 12.92 -19.88
N CYS A 331 3.96 14.10 -19.27
CA CYS A 331 3.22 14.32 -18.03
C CYS A 331 2.70 15.76 -17.92
N GLU A 332 1.63 15.92 -17.15
CA GLU A 332 0.96 17.18 -16.87
C GLU A 332 0.61 17.26 -15.39
N VAL A 333 0.69 18.45 -14.79
CA VAL A 333 0.32 18.68 -13.39
C VAL A 333 -0.76 19.74 -13.28
N GLY A 334 -1.54 19.72 -12.19
CA GLY A 334 -2.61 20.69 -11.96
C GLY A 334 -3.79 20.55 -12.92
N VAL A 335 -4.06 19.34 -13.38
CA VAL A 335 -5.08 19.06 -14.42
C VAL A 335 -6.53 19.16 -13.92
N LEU A 336 -6.74 19.04 -12.61
CA LEU A 336 -8.06 19.13 -11.98
C LEU A 336 -8.16 20.35 -11.07
N PRO A 337 -9.16 21.25 -11.28
CA PRO A 337 -9.17 22.57 -10.62
C PRO A 337 -9.60 22.55 -9.14
N ARG A 338 -10.33 21.50 -8.69
CA ARG A 338 -10.95 21.47 -7.34
C ARG A 338 -10.18 20.63 -6.32
N VAL A 339 -9.31 19.73 -6.77
CA VAL A 339 -8.55 18.80 -5.93
C VAL A 339 -7.36 19.50 -5.28
N HIS A 340 -6.66 18.79 -4.37
CA HIS A 340 -5.52 19.35 -3.67
C HIS A 340 -4.22 19.25 -4.49
N GLY A 341 -4.09 18.22 -5.31
CA GLY A 341 -3.03 18.06 -6.31
C GLY A 341 -3.44 17.01 -7.33
N SER A 342 -2.98 17.14 -8.58
CA SER A 342 -3.29 16.18 -9.63
C SER A 342 -2.23 16.16 -10.71
N ALA A 343 -2.04 14.99 -11.31
CA ALA A 343 -1.16 14.81 -12.45
C ALA A 343 -1.67 13.71 -13.39
N ILE A 344 -1.40 13.85 -14.68
CA ILE A 344 -1.51 12.78 -15.66
C ILE A 344 -0.09 12.37 -16.06
N PHE A 345 0.16 11.07 -16.06
CA PHE A 345 1.39 10.48 -16.61
C PHE A 345 1.03 9.55 -17.75
N THR A 346 1.63 9.78 -18.92
CA THR A 346 1.38 9.02 -20.14
C THR A 346 2.65 8.32 -20.59
N ARG A 347 2.52 7.04 -20.94
CA ARG A 347 3.59 6.17 -21.44
C ARG A 347 3.07 5.39 -22.67
N GLY A 348 3.33 5.89 -23.88
CA GLY A 348 2.68 5.38 -25.07
C GLY A 348 1.16 5.39 -24.91
N GLN A 349 0.51 4.24 -25.08
CA GLN A 349 -0.93 4.09 -24.88
C GLN A 349 -1.35 3.88 -23.40
N THR A 350 -0.43 3.83 -22.46
CA THR A 350 -0.75 3.75 -21.03
C THR A 350 -0.86 5.15 -20.44
N GLN A 351 -1.99 5.45 -19.78
CA GLN A 351 -2.26 6.75 -19.17
C GLN A 351 -2.87 6.58 -17.78
N VAL A 352 -2.34 7.34 -16.80
CA VAL A 352 -2.81 7.31 -15.41
C VAL A 352 -3.02 8.73 -14.91
N LEU A 353 -4.18 9.01 -14.34
CA LEU A 353 -4.49 10.21 -13.58
C LEU A 353 -4.29 9.92 -12.09
N SER A 354 -3.39 10.63 -11.44
CA SER A 354 -3.19 10.56 -9.98
C SER A 354 -3.71 11.82 -9.31
N VAL A 355 -4.46 11.65 -8.21
CA VAL A 355 -5.12 12.73 -7.48
C VAL A 355 -4.78 12.64 -6.00
N VAL A 356 -4.39 13.76 -5.41
CA VAL A 356 -4.05 13.89 -4.00
C VAL A 356 -5.15 14.59 -3.23
N THR A 357 -5.50 14.04 -2.07
CA THR A 357 -6.33 14.66 -1.06
C THR A 357 -5.54 14.73 0.25
N LEU A 358 -5.48 15.90 0.84
CA LEU A 358 -4.90 16.15 2.15
C LEU A 358 -6.01 16.22 3.18
N GLY A 359 -5.88 15.50 4.27
CA GLY A 359 -6.87 15.40 5.33
C GLY A 359 -6.29 15.67 6.72
N THR A 360 -7.13 15.56 7.73
CA THR A 360 -6.76 15.69 9.15
C THR A 360 -6.29 14.34 9.69
N LYS A 361 -5.68 14.34 10.86
CA LYS A 361 -5.24 13.09 11.55
C LYS A 361 -6.38 12.12 11.79
N SER A 362 -7.57 12.63 12.15
CA SER A 362 -8.77 11.80 12.34
C SER A 362 -9.27 11.09 11.08
N GLU A 363 -8.69 11.39 9.91
CA GLU A 363 -9.01 10.75 8.62
C GLU A 363 -7.96 9.70 8.20
N GLU A 364 -7.03 9.33 9.11
CA GLU A 364 -6.14 8.19 8.92
C GLU A 364 -6.93 6.89 8.71
N GLN A 365 -6.36 5.98 7.95
CA GLN A 365 -6.96 4.67 7.76
C GLN A 365 -6.72 3.83 9.02
N GLU A 366 -7.80 3.45 9.70
CA GLU A 366 -7.74 2.48 10.80
C GLU A 366 -7.41 1.07 10.25
N LEU A 367 -6.49 0.37 10.91
CA LEU A 367 -6.06 -0.97 10.59
C LEU A 367 -6.55 -1.95 11.67
N ASP A 368 -7.44 -2.86 11.31
CA ASP A 368 -7.94 -3.91 12.19
C ASP A 368 -7.38 -5.27 11.73
N GLY A 369 -6.09 -5.49 11.97
CA GLY A 369 -5.35 -6.66 11.53
C GLY A 369 -4.63 -7.38 12.67
N LEU A 370 -3.70 -8.27 12.26
CA LEU A 370 -2.85 -9.05 13.19
C LEU A 370 -1.60 -8.28 13.63
N ASP A 371 -1.24 -7.19 12.95
CA ASP A 371 -0.09 -6.36 13.26
C ASP A 371 -0.32 -5.45 14.47
N GLU A 372 0.78 -4.86 14.96
CA GLU A 372 0.74 -3.86 16.01
C GLU A 372 0.36 -2.46 15.48
N GLU A 373 0.52 -2.20 14.18
CA GLU A 373 0.09 -0.96 13.55
C GLU A 373 -1.43 -0.83 13.57
N GLU A 374 -1.94 0.26 14.12
CA GLU A 374 -3.37 0.53 14.28
C GLU A 374 -3.91 1.55 13.29
N SER A 375 -3.04 2.39 12.69
CA SER A 375 -3.42 3.39 11.68
C SER A 375 -2.38 3.58 10.60
N LYS A 376 -2.79 4.21 9.51
CA LYS A 376 -1.93 4.54 8.38
C LYS A 376 -2.25 5.95 7.87
N ARG A 377 -1.26 6.85 7.93
CA ARG A 377 -1.35 8.26 7.53
C ARG A 377 -1.27 8.47 6.01
N TYR A 378 -0.46 7.69 5.32
CA TYR A 378 -0.31 7.72 3.86
C TYR A 378 -1.00 6.52 3.21
N MET A 379 -1.90 6.79 2.28
CA MET A 379 -2.69 5.78 1.57
C MET A 379 -2.55 5.97 0.06
N HIS A 380 -2.37 4.88 -0.67
CA HIS A 380 -2.41 4.90 -2.12
C HIS A 380 -3.42 3.88 -2.65
N GLN A 381 -4.43 4.35 -3.36
CA GLN A 381 -5.46 3.54 -4.00
C GLN A 381 -5.30 3.56 -5.52
N TYR A 382 -5.65 2.46 -6.16
CA TYR A 382 -5.49 2.27 -7.59
C TYR A 382 -6.77 1.67 -8.17
N ASN A 383 -7.28 2.27 -9.24
CA ASN A 383 -8.47 1.82 -9.94
C ASN A 383 -8.14 1.47 -11.40
N PHE A 384 -8.66 0.33 -11.84
CA PHE A 384 -8.46 -0.18 -13.19
C PHE A 384 -9.82 -0.48 -13.85
N PRO A 385 -10.53 0.54 -14.34
CA PRO A 385 -11.83 0.37 -14.95
C PRO A 385 -11.74 -0.34 -16.31
N SER A 386 -12.81 -1.04 -16.69
CA SER A 386 -12.85 -1.86 -17.89
C SER A 386 -12.59 -1.07 -19.18
N TYR A 387 -13.04 0.20 -19.24
CA TYR A 387 -12.78 1.05 -20.40
C TYR A 387 -11.30 1.31 -20.66
N SER A 388 -10.44 1.17 -19.64
CA SER A 388 -8.98 1.36 -19.79
C SER A 388 -8.32 0.35 -20.72
N VAL A 389 -8.96 -0.77 -20.94
CA VAL A 389 -8.53 -1.82 -21.90
C VAL A 389 -9.53 -2.02 -23.03
N GLY A 390 -10.53 -1.12 -23.20
CA GLY A 390 -11.54 -1.19 -24.25
C GLY A 390 -12.67 -2.19 -24.00
N GLU A 391 -12.77 -2.76 -22.78
CA GLU A 391 -13.81 -3.75 -22.46
C GLU A 391 -15.12 -3.09 -21.98
N ALA A 392 -16.25 -3.61 -22.48
CA ALA A 392 -17.58 -3.22 -22.05
C ALA A 392 -18.10 -4.15 -20.94
N ARG A 393 -17.75 -3.85 -19.70
CA ARG A 393 -18.26 -4.60 -18.53
C ARG A 393 -18.60 -3.66 -17.37
N PRO A 394 -19.56 -4.06 -16.49
CA PRO A 394 -19.93 -3.26 -15.33
C PRO A 394 -18.75 -3.00 -14.39
N SER A 395 -18.69 -1.79 -13.82
CA SER A 395 -17.73 -1.49 -12.76
C SER A 395 -18.07 -2.28 -11.51
N ARG A 396 -17.05 -2.92 -10.94
CA ARG A 396 -17.10 -3.64 -9.66
C ARG A 396 -16.07 -3.02 -8.72
N GLY A 397 -16.15 -3.33 -7.44
CA GLY A 397 -15.12 -2.90 -6.50
C GLY A 397 -13.72 -3.42 -6.88
N PRO A 398 -12.65 -2.89 -6.25
CA PRO A 398 -11.28 -3.24 -6.58
C PRO A 398 -11.02 -4.74 -6.41
N GLY A 399 -10.39 -5.35 -7.41
CA GLY A 399 -9.96 -6.73 -7.39
C GLY A 399 -8.57 -6.90 -6.78
N ARG A 400 -8.11 -8.16 -6.62
CA ARG A 400 -6.78 -8.50 -6.07
C ARG A 400 -5.62 -7.82 -6.82
N ARG A 401 -5.74 -7.60 -8.13
CA ARG A 401 -4.72 -6.94 -8.96
C ARG A 401 -4.61 -5.47 -8.63
N GLU A 402 -5.73 -4.78 -8.49
CA GLU A 402 -5.80 -3.35 -8.17
C GLU A 402 -5.21 -3.07 -6.79
N ILE A 403 -5.54 -3.88 -5.79
CA ILE A 403 -4.94 -3.81 -4.44
C ILE A 403 -3.42 -4.00 -4.52
N GLY A 404 -2.94 -4.98 -5.29
CA GLY A 404 -1.51 -5.22 -5.48
C GLY A 404 -0.77 -4.07 -6.15
N HIS A 405 -1.36 -3.44 -7.16
CA HIS A 405 -0.77 -2.29 -7.87
C HIS A 405 -0.75 -1.03 -7.00
N GLY A 406 -1.83 -0.78 -6.25
CA GLY A 406 -1.91 0.30 -5.27
C GLY A 406 -0.84 0.16 -4.19
N ALA A 407 -0.70 -1.02 -3.61
CA ALA A 407 0.30 -1.31 -2.59
C ALA A 407 1.76 -1.16 -3.10
N LEU A 408 2.03 -1.49 -4.36
CA LEU A 408 3.36 -1.28 -4.96
C LEU A 408 3.68 0.22 -5.07
N ALA A 409 2.73 1.03 -5.55
CA ALA A 409 2.92 2.47 -5.65
C ALA A 409 3.01 3.13 -4.26
N GLU A 410 2.26 2.65 -3.28
CA GLU A 410 2.36 3.09 -1.88
C GLU A 410 3.76 2.82 -1.33
N LYS A 411 4.24 1.57 -1.41
CA LYS A 411 5.59 1.18 -0.95
C LYS A 411 6.69 2.02 -1.60
N ALA A 412 6.54 2.36 -2.90
CA ALA A 412 7.52 3.15 -3.63
C ALA A 412 7.64 4.58 -3.10
N LEU A 413 6.56 5.16 -2.57
CA LEU A 413 6.51 6.55 -2.14
C LEU A 413 6.67 6.75 -0.63
N VAL A 414 6.33 5.76 0.21
CA VAL A 414 6.47 5.84 1.68
C VAL A 414 7.81 6.43 2.13
N PRO A 415 8.99 6.04 1.59
CA PRO A 415 10.27 6.55 2.07
C PRO A 415 10.47 8.04 1.83
N VAL A 416 9.78 8.62 0.85
CA VAL A 416 9.91 10.04 0.48
C VAL A 416 8.79 10.92 1.03
N ILE A 417 7.75 10.33 1.63
CA ILE A 417 6.71 11.09 2.32
C ILE A 417 7.34 11.83 3.53
N PRO A 418 7.05 13.12 3.72
CA PRO A 418 7.55 13.87 4.87
C PRO A 418 7.00 13.30 6.18
N SER A 419 7.75 13.50 7.27
CA SER A 419 7.29 13.11 8.61
C SER A 419 6.02 13.87 9.02
N GLU A 420 5.32 13.38 10.03
CA GLU A 420 4.14 14.05 10.57
C GLU A 420 4.49 15.43 11.16
N ASP A 421 5.68 15.57 11.77
CA ASP A 421 6.15 16.85 12.31
C ASP A 421 6.42 17.89 11.21
N GLU A 422 6.91 17.45 10.04
CA GLU A 422 7.18 18.33 8.90
C GLU A 422 5.91 18.68 8.11
N PHE A 423 4.98 17.72 8.00
CA PHE A 423 3.77 17.87 7.20
C PHE A 423 2.60 17.09 7.83
N PRO A 424 1.89 17.68 8.81
CA PRO A 424 0.92 17.00 9.67
C PRO A 424 -0.43 16.73 8.98
N TYR A 425 -0.40 16.23 7.75
CA TYR A 425 -1.58 15.85 6.98
C TYR A 425 -1.67 14.34 6.82
N THR A 426 -2.87 13.81 6.92
CA THR A 426 -3.22 12.54 6.30
C THR A 426 -3.23 12.72 4.79
N ILE A 427 -2.55 11.84 4.08
CA ILE A 427 -2.35 11.95 2.64
C ILE A 427 -3.01 10.75 1.95
N ARG A 428 -4.00 11.01 1.10
CA ARG A 428 -4.62 10.00 0.26
C ARG A 428 -4.32 10.28 -1.20
N VAL A 429 -3.70 9.33 -1.89
CA VAL A 429 -3.48 9.36 -3.33
C VAL A 429 -4.38 8.32 -3.99
N VAL A 430 -5.03 8.70 -5.08
CA VAL A 430 -5.81 7.80 -5.93
C VAL A 430 -5.27 7.85 -7.34
N SER A 431 -4.90 6.71 -7.91
CA SER A 431 -4.49 6.57 -9.30
C SER A 431 -5.60 5.91 -10.12
N GLU A 432 -6.15 6.65 -11.08
CA GLU A 432 -7.16 6.20 -12.04
C GLU A 432 -6.48 5.83 -13.35
N VAL A 433 -6.55 4.58 -13.76
CA VAL A 433 -6.04 4.15 -15.07
C VAL A 433 -7.02 4.55 -16.16
N LEU A 434 -6.61 5.47 -17.02
CA LEU A 434 -7.43 5.96 -18.11
C LEU A 434 -7.28 5.11 -19.38
N SER A 435 -6.07 4.58 -19.61
CA SER A 435 -5.77 3.66 -20.71
C SER A 435 -4.61 2.75 -20.32
N SER A 436 -4.58 1.51 -20.82
CA SER A 436 -3.56 0.52 -20.45
C SER A 436 -3.06 -0.30 -21.62
N ASN A 437 -1.74 -0.25 -21.84
CA ASN A 437 -0.97 -1.19 -22.65
C ASN A 437 0.29 -1.63 -21.89
N GLY A 438 0.11 -2.13 -20.65
CA GLY A 438 1.17 -2.60 -19.76
C GLY A 438 1.86 -1.50 -18.94
N SER A 439 2.52 -1.90 -17.85
CA SER A 439 3.28 -1.04 -16.90
C SER A 439 2.47 0.08 -16.24
N THR A 440 1.18 -0.12 -15.99
CA THR A 440 0.29 0.89 -15.39
C THR A 440 0.65 1.25 -13.96
N SER A 441 1.07 0.27 -13.13
CA SER A 441 1.51 0.52 -11.75
C SER A 441 2.75 1.42 -11.69
N GLN A 442 3.65 1.30 -12.69
CA GLN A 442 4.83 2.15 -12.79
C GLN A 442 4.47 3.58 -13.23
N ALA A 443 3.49 3.74 -14.11
CA ALA A 443 2.91 5.04 -14.44
C ALA A 443 2.23 5.67 -13.22
N SER A 444 1.58 4.88 -12.37
CA SER A 444 0.98 5.35 -11.09
C SER A 444 2.02 5.91 -10.13
N ILE A 445 3.20 5.29 -10.02
CA ILE A 445 4.31 5.80 -9.19
C ILE A 445 4.73 7.19 -9.68
N CYS A 446 4.97 7.35 -10.99
CA CYS A 446 5.36 8.62 -11.58
C CYS A 446 4.26 9.69 -11.43
N GLY A 447 3.01 9.34 -11.76
CA GLY A 447 1.87 10.24 -11.63
C GLY A 447 1.61 10.68 -10.20
N SER A 448 1.74 9.77 -9.23
CA SER A 448 1.55 10.07 -7.81
C SER A 448 2.66 10.96 -7.25
N THR A 449 3.92 10.75 -7.65
CA THR A 449 5.02 11.66 -7.34
C THR A 449 4.70 13.09 -7.80
N LEU A 450 4.29 13.26 -9.07
CA LEU A 450 3.94 14.55 -9.64
C LEU A 450 2.73 15.18 -8.95
N ALA A 451 1.70 14.39 -8.63
CA ALA A 451 0.50 14.87 -7.95
C ALA A 451 0.78 15.31 -6.51
N LEU A 452 1.68 14.62 -5.78
CA LEU A 452 2.14 15.04 -4.45
C LEU A 452 2.91 16.36 -4.51
N MET A 453 3.80 16.52 -5.50
CA MET A 453 4.53 17.77 -5.72
C MET A 453 3.57 18.91 -6.11
N ASP A 454 2.56 18.64 -6.94
CA ASP A 454 1.50 19.61 -7.30
C ASP A 454 0.64 20.00 -6.10
N ALA A 455 0.41 19.09 -5.17
CA ALA A 455 -0.31 19.36 -3.92
C ALA A 455 0.49 20.24 -2.93
N GLY A 456 1.79 20.44 -3.16
CA GLY A 456 2.68 21.12 -2.22
C GLY A 456 3.12 20.24 -1.05
N ALA A 457 2.94 18.91 -1.13
CA ALA A 457 3.53 18.00 -0.15
C ALA A 457 5.06 17.99 -0.31
N PRO A 458 5.82 18.32 0.75
CA PRO A 458 7.28 18.45 0.66
C PRO A 458 7.96 17.08 0.70
N ILE A 459 7.71 16.26 -0.35
CA ILE A 459 8.36 14.96 -0.48
C ILE A 459 9.88 15.15 -0.54
N LYS A 460 10.62 14.23 0.11
CA LYS A 460 12.08 14.32 0.21
C LYS A 460 12.77 14.31 -1.14
N LYS A 461 12.29 13.47 -2.06
CA LYS A 461 12.82 13.32 -3.43
C LYS A 461 11.73 12.78 -4.36
N PRO A 462 11.79 13.09 -5.66
CA PRO A 462 10.89 12.47 -6.62
C PRO A 462 11.24 11.00 -6.85
N VAL A 463 10.21 10.18 -7.08
CA VAL A 463 10.31 8.74 -7.36
C VAL A 463 9.77 8.46 -8.75
N ALA A 464 10.49 7.67 -9.54
CA ALA A 464 10.01 7.14 -10.80
C ALA A 464 9.91 5.61 -10.76
N GLY A 465 8.99 5.07 -11.55
CA GLY A 465 8.78 3.64 -11.73
C GLY A 465 8.99 3.20 -13.18
N ILE A 466 9.59 2.03 -13.36
CA ILE A 466 9.79 1.38 -14.65
C ILE A 466 9.75 -0.13 -14.50
N SER A 467 9.42 -0.84 -15.58
CA SER A 467 9.53 -2.31 -15.65
C SER A 467 10.53 -2.75 -16.71
N THR A 468 11.13 -3.92 -16.48
CA THR A 468 11.88 -4.67 -17.47
C THR A 468 11.28 -6.06 -17.65
N GLY A 469 11.34 -6.58 -18.87
CA GLY A 469 10.91 -7.93 -19.21
C GLY A 469 12.08 -8.81 -19.61
N LEU A 470 11.81 -10.10 -19.71
CA LEU A 470 12.79 -11.13 -20.06
C LEU A 470 12.20 -12.06 -21.11
N VAL A 471 12.99 -12.38 -22.12
CA VAL A 471 12.71 -13.46 -23.07
C VAL A 471 13.92 -14.39 -23.08
N THR A 472 13.74 -15.62 -22.59
CA THR A 472 14.79 -16.66 -22.56
C THR A 472 14.74 -17.52 -23.83
N SER A 473 15.87 -18.08 -24.23
CA SER A 473 15.94 -19.08 -25.30
C SER A 473 15.20 -20.37 -24.89
N LYS A 474 14.52 -20.98 -25.84
CA LYS A 474 13.95 -22.34 -25.64
C LYS A 474 15.04 -23.43 -25.64
N GLU A 475 16.15 -23.18 -26.33
CA GLU A 475 17.22 -24.18 -26.56
C GLU A 475 18.28 -24.09 -25.44
N ASN A 476 18.57 -22.88 -24.96
CA ASN A 476 19.55 -22.63 -23.90
C ASN A 476 18.98 -21.59 -22.91
N PRO A 477 18.47 -22.01 -21.74
CA PRO A 477 17.89 -21.10 -20.74
C PRO A 477 18.85 -20.04 -20.19
N ASP A 478 20.17 -20.21 -20.39
CA ASP A 478 21.17 -19.23 -19.98
C ASP A 478 21.28 -18.06 -20.97
N GLU A 479 20.71 -18.21 -22.18
CA GLU A 479 20.64 -17.15 -23.17
C GLU A 479 19.31 -16.41 -23.07
N TYR A 480 19.38 -15.10 -22.92
CA TYR A 480 18.19 -14.27 -22.75
C TYR A 480 18.35 -12.89 -23.39
N VAL A 481 17.23 -12.24 -23.64
CA VAL A 481 17.13 -10.82 -24.02
C VAL A 481 16.29 -10.11 -22.97
N MET A 482 16.84 -9.01 -22.44
CA MET A 482 16.13 -8.15 -21.50
C MET A 482 15.54 -6.94 -22.23
N LEU A 483 14.27 -6.61 -21.91
CA LEU A 483 13.52 -5.51 -22.51
C LEU A 483 13.31 -4.40 -21.47
N THR A 484 13.56 -3.16 -21.85
CA THR A 484 13.23 -1.99 -21.00
C THR A 484 11.84 -1.47 -21.37
N ASP A 485 11.00 -1.16 -20.38
CA ASP A 485 9.64 -0.63 -20.56
C ASP A 485 8.74 -1.55 -21.38
N ILE A 486 8.33 -2.67 -20.78
CA ILE A 486 7.48 -3.65 -21.43
C ILE A 486 6.03 -3.18 -21.62
N GLN A 487 5.45 -3.54 -22.73
CA GLN A 487 4.03 -3.39 -23.04
C GLN A 487 3.24 -4.70 -22.80
N GLY A 488 1.91 -4.65 -22.96
CA GLY A 488 1.02 -5.76 -22.62
C GLY A 488 1.37 -7.09 -23.29
N ILE A 489 1.66 -7.12 -24.58
CA ILE A 489 2.01 -8.35 -25.32
C ILE A 489 3.37 -8.93 -24.88
N GLU A 490 4.32 -8.07 -24.50
CA GLU A 490 5.64 -8.48 -24.04
C GLU A 490 5.59 -9.00 -22.59
N ASP A 491 4.72 -8.41 -21.75
CA ASP A 491 4.38 -9.02 -20.45
C ASP A 491 3.71 -10.37 -20.67
N PHE A 492 2.73 -10.47 -21.57
CA PHE A 492 1.95 -11.68 -21.77
C PHE A 492 2.80 -12.89 -22.26
N PHE A 493 3.68 -12.68 -23.24
CA PHE A 493 4.51 -13.71 -23.85
C PHE A 493 5.94 -13.81 -23.30
N GLY A 494 6.38 -12.84 -22.51
CA GLY A 494 7.67 -12.87 -21.84
C GLY A 494 7.71 -13.80 -20.62
N ASP A 495 8.88 -13.91 -20.02
CA ASP A 495 9.16 -14.79 -18.89
C ASP A 495 9.19 -14.04 -17.54
N MET A 496 9.25 -12.70 -17.56
CA MET A 496 9.39 -11.88 -16.36
C MET A 496 8.77 -10.49 -16.58
N ASP A 497 8.14 -9.97 -15.53
CA ASP A 497 7.82 -8.55 -15.35
C ASP A 497 8.48 -8.06 -14.07
N PHE A 498 9.62 -7.35 -14.22
CA PHE A 498 10.45 -6.89 -13.12
C PHE A 498 10.23 -5.38 -12.92
N LYS A 499 9.51 -5.02 -11.88
CA LYS A 499 9.08 -3.65 -11.57
C LYS A 499 9.98 -3.04 -10.49
N VAL A 500 10.51 -1.85 -10.74
CA VAL A 500 11.32 -1.10 -9.78
C VAL A 500 10.85 0.35 -9.70
N GLY A 501 10.53 0.77 -8.48
CA GLY A 501 10.40 2.18 -8.09
C GLY A 501 11.63 2.66 -7.36
N GLY A 502 12.00 3.93 -7.53
CA GLY A 502 13.13 4.50 -6.81
C GLY A 502 13.40 5.95 -7.15
N THR A 503 14.21 6.57 -6.30
CA THR A 503 14.82 7.88 -6.51
C THR A 503 16.12 7.72 -7.33
N LYS A 504 16.85 8.81 -7.51
CA LYS A 504 18.21 8.75 -8.08
C LYS A 504 19.21 8.00 -7.20
N ASP A 505 19.01 8.04 -5.88
CA ASP A 505 19.97 7.53 -4.90
C ASP A 505 19.78 6.05 -4.61
N GLY A 506 18.55 5.50 -4.80
CA GLY A 506 18.32 4.10 -4.54
C GLY A 506 16.92 3.61 -4.87
N ILE A 507 16.74 2.33 -4.64
CA ILE A 507 15.49 1.61 -4.83
C ILE A 507 14.56 1.89 -3.64
N THR A 508 13.27 2.15 -3.93
CA THR A 508 12.22 2.30 -2.91
C THR A 508 11.19 1.18 -2.94
N ALA A 509 10.97 0.54 -4.10
CA ALA A 509 10.10 -0.63 -4.19
C ALA A 509 10.52 -1.57 -5.32
N ILE A 510 10.29 -2.86 -5.10
CA ILE A 510 10.44 -3.92 -6.12
C ILE A 510 9.22 -4.82 -6.08
N GLN A 511 8.78 -5.26 -7.26
CA GLN A 511 7.87 -6.39 -7.42
C GLN A 511 8.23 -7.15 -8.68
N VAL A 512 8.40 -8.47 -8.55
CA VAL A 512 8.77 -9.36 -9.65
C VAL A 512 7.70 -10.42 -9.83
N ASP A 513 7.18 -10.52 -11.04
CA ASP A 513 6.29 -11.59 -11.49
C ASP A 513 7.04 -12.45 -12.54
N ILE A 514 7.09 -13.77 -12.35
CA ILE A 514 7.88 -14.70 -13.15
C ILE A 514 6.96 -15.76 -13.74
N LYS A 515 7.22 -16.15 -15.01
CA LYS A 515 6.46 -17.16 -15.74
C LYS A 515 7.30 -18.39 -16.14
N ASN A 516 8.59 -18.35 -15.82
CA ASN A 516 9.52 -19.47 -15.97
C ASN A 516 9.88 -20.06 -14.58
N ASP A 517 10.92 -20.87 -14.51
CA ASP A 517 11.40 -21.55 -13.29
C ASP A 517 12.19 -20.67 -12.33
N GLY A 518 12.41 -19.39 -12.63
CA GLY A 518 13.08 -18.42 -11.78
C GLY A 518 14.20 -17.64 -12.45
N LEU A 519 14.83 -16.75 -11.67
CA LEU A 519 15.87 -15.82 -12.12
C LEU A 519 17.24 -16.16 -11.52
N THR A 520 18.29 -16.00 -12.33
CA THR A 520 19.67 -16.00 -11.87
C THR A 520 20.04 -14.62 -11.30
N TYR A 521 21.12 -14.56 -10.52
CA TYR A 521 21.61 -13.31 -9.95
C TYR A 521 22.09 -12.33 -11.03
N ASP A 522 22.59 -12.81 -12.17
CA ASP A 522 23.04 -11.97 -13.27
C ASP A 522 21.86 -11.27 -13.97
N ILE A 523 20.74 -11.98 -14.17
CA ILE A 523 19.49 -11.40 -14.67
C ILE A 523 18.98 -10.32 -13.71
N ILE A 524 18.96 -10.57 -12.40
CA ILE A 524 18.52 -9.61 -11.39
C ILE A 524 19.42 -8.37 -11.40
N LYS A 525 20.72 -8.55 -11.49
CA LYS A 525 21.70 -7.46 -11.58
C LYS A 525 21.46 -6.59 -12.80
N GLU A 526 21.33 -7.19 -13.99
CA GLU A 526 21.07 -6.46 -15.23
C GLU A 526 19.74 -5.71 -15.17
N ALA A 527 18.68 -6.31 -14.57
CA ALA A 527 17.40 -5.65 -14.37
C ALA A 527 17.53 -4.39 -13.50
N PHE A 528 18.34 -4.43 -12.44
CA PHE A 528 18.61 -3.26 -11.62
C PHE A 528 19.36 -2.17 -12.38
N GLU A 529 20.37 -2.52 -13.18
CA GLU A 529 21.14 -1.58 -13.97
C GLU A 529 20.26 -0.88 -15.03
N ARG A 530 19.46 -1.66 -15.79
CA ARG A 530 18.56 -1.11 -16.82
C ARG A 530 17.47 -0.24 -16.22
N THR A 531 16.84 -0.69 -15.14
CA THR A 531 15.80 0.10 -14.47
C THR A 531 16.35 1.38 -13.86
N LYS A 532 17.60 1.39 -13.37
CA LYS A 532 18.24 2.62 -12.88
C LYS A 532 18.40 3.65 -13.98
N VAL A 533 19.00 3.27 -15.11
CA VAL A 533 19.19 4.17 -16.27
C VAL A 533 17.85 4.75 -16.74
N ALA A 534 16.83 3.90 -16.84
CA ALA A 534 15.48 4.31 -17.26
C ALA A 534 14.81 5.26 -16.26
N ARG A 535 14.92 5.00 -14.95
CA ARG A 535 14.36 5.89 -13.90
C ARG A 535 15.06 7.25 -13.88
N ASP A 536 16.40 7.26 -13.99
CA ASP A 536 17.17 8.50 -14.04
C ASP A 536 16.73 9.37 -15.23
N TYR A 537 16.52 8.77 -16.42
CA TYR A 537 15.96 9.46 -17.58
C TYR A 537 14.54 10.02 -17.33
N ILE A 538 13.64 9.22 -16.75
CA ILE A 538 12.27 9.67 -16.45
C ILE A 538 12.28 10.84 -15.48
N LEU A 539 13.09 10.78 -14.43
CA LEU A 539 13.21 11.82 -13.42
C LEU A 539 13.75 13.13 -14.01
N ASP A 540 14.85 13.06 -14.80
CA ASP A 540 15.54 14.26 -15.27
C ASP A 540 14.90 14.88 -16.51
N GLU A 541 14.53 14.05 -17.49
CA GLU A 541 14.12 14.54 -18.81
C GLU A 541 12.59 14.69 -18.94
N ILE A 542 11.80 13.97 -18.11
CA ILE A 542 10.34 13.96 -18.23
C ILE A 542 9.66 14.67 -17.05
N MET A 543 9.97 14.27 -15.83
CA MET A 543 9.25 14.77 -14.65
C MET A 543 9.78 16.13 -14.20
N LYS A 544 11.08 16.31 -14.10
CA LYS A 544 11.71 17.55 -13.65
C LYS A 544 11.38 18.78 -14.49
N PRO A 545 11.34 18.72 -15.84
CA PRO A 545 10.90 19.86 -16.65
C PRO A 545 9.46 20.30 -16.40
N GLN A 546 8.59 19.38 -15.96
CA GLN A 546 7.20 19.68 -15.67
C GLN A 546 7.01 20.29 -14.28
N ILE A 547 7.67 19.74 -13.27
CA ILE A 547 7.71 20.26 -11.91
C ILE A 547 9.03 19.82 -11.26
N ALA A 548 9.91 20.80 -10.94
CA ALA A 548 11.23 20.51 -10.40
C ALA A 548 11.23 20.34 -8.88
N GLU A 549 10.34 21.06 -8.20
CA GLU A 549 10.21 21.15 -6.74
C GLU A 549 8.73 21.11 -6.36
N PRO A 550 8.34 20.59 -5.20
CA PRO A 550 6.99 20.71 -4.71
C PRO A 550 6.52 22.18 -4.69
N ARG A 551 5.25 22.44 -4.98
CA ARG A 551 4.71 23.81 -4.89
C ARG A 551 4.91 24.37 -3.49
N ALA A 552 5.30 25.63 -3.42
CA ALA A 552 5.52 26.32 -2.15
C ALA A 552 4.22 26.54 -1.35
N GLU A 553 3.07 26.59 -2.03
CA GLU A 553 1.76 26.77 -1.43
C GLU A 553 0.84 25.61 -1.75
N LEU A 554 0.04 25.20 -0.77
CA LEU A 554 -1.03 24.24 -0.94
C LEU A 554 -2.13 24.81 -1.84
N SER A 555 -2.90 23.90 -2.47
CA SER A 555 -4.16 24.29 -3.14
C SER A 555 -5.02 25.14 -2.21
N LYS A 556 -5.72 26.11 -2.78
CA LYS A 556 -6.69 26.93 -2.02
C LYS A 556 -7.84 26.12 -1.42
N TYR A 557 -8.00 24.90 -1.86
CA TYR A 557 -9.02 23.96 -1.38
C TYR A 557 -8.50 22.97 -0.35
N ALA A 558 -7.18 22.90 -0.16
CA ALA A 558 -6.58 22.06 0.89
C ALA A 558 -6.78 22.73 2.27
N PRO A 559 -7.10 21.95 3.31
CA PRO A 559 -7.23 22.49 4.65
C PRO A 559 -5.88 23.11 5.10
N ARG A 560 -5.92 24.28 5.70
CA ARG A 560 -4.76 24.93 6.33
C ARG A 560 -4.61 24.42 7.74
N ILE A 561 -3.38 24.15 8.17
CA ILE A 561 -3.10 23.74 9.55
C ILE A 561 -2.44 24.89 10.29
N ILE A 562 -2.97 25.21 11.47
CA ILE A 562 -2.33 26.06 12.47
C ILE A 562 -1.95 25.15 13.63
N THR A 563 -0.67 25.07 13.94
CA THR A 563 -0.17 24.26 15.07
C THR A 563 0.19 25.13 16.25
N THR A 564 -0.14 24.68 17.44
CA THR A 564 0.31 25.27 18.72
C THR A 564 0.58 24.16 19.72
N THR A 565 1.26 24.48 20.81
CA THR A 565 1.50 23.52 21.90
C THR A 565 0.94 24.10 23.19
N ILE A 566 0.17 23.29 23.90
CA ILE A 566 -0.38 23.61 25.22
C ILE A 566 0.25 22.71 26.29
N ASN A 567 0.20 23.13 27.56
CA ASN A 567 0.62 22.26 28.65
C ASN A 567 -0.28 21.02 28.71
N VAL A 568 0.33 19.84 28.87
CA VAL A 568 -0.38 18.52 28.91
C VAL A 568 -1.48 18.53 29.97
N ASP A 569 -1.26 19.18 31.13
CA ASP A 569 -2.25 19.30 32.19
C ASP A 569 -3.52 20.08 31.75
N LYS A 570 -3.40 20.93 30.73
CA LYS A 570 -4.49 21.75 30.16
C LYS A 570 -5.31 21.06 29.06
N ILE A 571 -4.87 19.92 28.59
CA ILE A 571 -5.61 19.16 27.55
C ILE A 571 -7.06 18.90 28.00
N LYS A 572 -7.23 18.51 29.29
CA LYS A 572 -8.56 18.26 29.88
C LYS A 572 -9.45 19.50 29.90
N ASP A 573 -8.85 20.69 30.12
CA ASP A 573 -9.57 21.96 30.15
C ASP A 573 -10.03 22.35 28.74
N VAL A 574 -9.16 22.18 27.72
CA VAL A 574 -9.47 22.50 26.33
C VAL A 574 -10.52 21.54 25.75
N ILE A 575 -10.44 20.25 26.08
CA ILE A 575 -11.44 19.26 25.67
C ILE A 575 -12.76 19.50 26.41
N GLY A 576 -12.69 19.76 27.72
CA GLY A 576 -13.83 19.93 28.61
C GLY A 576 -14.60 18.63 28.90
N PRO A 577 -15.50 18.63 29.88
CA PRO A 577 -16.29 17.45 30.26
C PRO A 577 -17.11 16.90 29.08
N GLY A 578 -16.82 15.65 28.66
CA GLY A 578 -17.48 15.01 27.52
C GLY A 578 -17.28 15.74 26.19
N GLY A 579 -16.16 16.46 26.00
CA GLY A 579 -15.85 17.16 24.76
C GLY A 579 -16.58 18.51 24.58
N LYS A 580 -17.31 19.00 25.59
CA LYS A 580 -18.15 20.19 25.44
C LYS A 580 -17.40 21.45 25.06
N MET A 581 -16.18 21.65 25.56
CA MET A 581 -15.43 22.86 25.30
C MET A 581 -14.83 22.87 23.89
N ILE A 582 -14.24 21.77 23.48
CA ILE A 582 -13.70 21.63 22.13
C ILE A 582 -14.81 21.76 21.07
N ASN A 583 -15.98 21.14 21.31
CA ASN A 583 -17.13 21.25 20.42
C ASN A 583 -17.63 22.69 20.31
N LYS A 584 -17.64 23.46 21.42
CA LYS A 584 -18.00 24.88 21.40
C LYS A 584 -17.05 25.71 20.53
N ILE A 585 -15.75 25.38 20.53
CA ILE A 585 -14.76 26.03 19.67
C ILE A 585 -15.03 25.69 18.21
N ILE A 586 -15.23 24.39 17.91
CA ILE A 586 -15.54 23.90 16.59
C ILE A 586 -16.80 24.53 16.03
N ASP A 587 -17.90 24.55 16.81
CA ASP A 587 -19.19 25.14 16.39
C ASP A 587 -19.09 26.66 16.15
N ALA A 588 -18.27 27.38 16.93
CA ALA A 588 -18.11 28.83 16.84
C ALA A 588 -17.20 29.27 15.67
N THR A 589 -16.37 28.37 15.14
CA THR A 589 -15.32 28.71 14.17
C THR A 589 -15.41 27.87 12.89
N GLY A 590 -16.09 26.73 12.91
CA GLY A 590 -16.19 25.81 11.76
C GLY A 590 -14.90 25.06 11.44
N VAL A 591 -13.90 25.07 12.34
CA VAL A 591 -12.62 24.37 12.18
C VAL A 591 -12.72 22.91 12.68
N LYS A 592 -11.76 22.06 12.27
CA LYS A 592 -11.49 20.77 12.96
C LYS A 592 -10.28 20.96 13.88
N VAL A 593 -10.27 20.30 15.04
CA VAL A 593 -9.19 20.41 16.02
C VAL A 593 -8.81 19.03 16.51
N ASP A 594 -7.54 18.68 16.38
CA ASP A 594 -6.94 17.48 16.96
C ASP A 594 -5.96 17.87 18.06
N ILE A 595 -5.97 17.16 19.19
CA ILE A 595 -5.09 17.41 20.34
C ILE A 595 -4.37 16.10 20.68
N GLU A 596 -3.05 16.13 20.67
CA GLU A 596 -2.17 15.00 20.97
C GLU A 596 -1.91 14.91 22.49
N GLU A 597 -1.49 13.73 22.95
CA GLU A 597 -1.17 13.47 24.35
C GLU A 597 0.04 14.30 24.87
N ASP A 598 0.93 14.73 23.97
CA ASP A 598 2.07 15.58 24.27
C ASP A 598 1.74 17.08 24.38
N GLY A 599 0.48 17.45 24.11
CA GLY A 599 -0.01 18.83 24.14
C GLY A 599 0.07 19.55 22.80
N ARG A 600 0.46 18.92 21.71
CA ARG A 600 0.39 19.48 20.37
C ARG A 600 -1.07 19.59 19.93
N VAL A 601 -1.45 20.76 19.42
CA VAL A 601 -2.79 21.07 18.93
C VAL A 601 -2.70 21.44 17.47
N CYS A 602 -3.44 20.72 16.62
CA CYS A 602 -3.57 20.97 15.19
C CYS A 602 -4.97 21.49 14.88
N ILE A 603 -5.06 22.70 14.33
CA ILE A 603 -6.30 23.37 13.92
C ILE A 603 -6.36 23.38 12.40
N TYR A 604 -7.32 22.66 11.84
CA TYR A 604 -7.53 22.54 10.40
C TYR A 604 -8.66 23.47 9.96
N THR A 605 -8.37 24.33 9.00
CA THR A 605 -9.32 25.35 8.56
C THR A 605 -9.19 25.66 7.07
N ASP A 606 -10.33 25.96 6.42
CA ASP A 606 -10.38 26.52 5.08
C ASP A 606 -10.28 28.07 5.09
N ASP A 607 -10.46 28.68 6.25
CA ASP A 607 -10.46 30.15 6.47
C ASP A 607 -9.45 30.53 7.55
N ALA A 608 -8.44 31.31 7.16
CA ALA A 608 -7.37 31.75 8.05
C ALA A 608 -7.85 32.57 9.27
N GLU A 609 -8.93 33.35 9.12
CA GLU A 609 -9.47 34.15 10.24
C GLU A 609 -10.18 33.26 11.26
N ASN A 610 -10.93 32.28 10.80
CA ASN A 610 -11.54 31.27 11.67
C ASN A 610 -10.49 30.44 12.41
N GLY A 611 -9.42 30.05 11.72
CA GLY A 611 -8.29 29.36 12.35
C GLY A 611 -7.62 30.18 13.45
N LYS A 612 -7.34 31.47 13.21
CA LYS A 612 -6.78 32.39 14.22
C LYS A 612 -7.73 32.57 15.41
N LYS A 613 -9.03 32.64 15.16
CA LYS A 613 -10.04 32.73 16.19
C LYS A 613 -10.05 31.48 17.08
N ALA A 614 -10.00 30.30 16.47
CA ALA A 614 -9.92 29.03 17.19
C ALA A 614 -8.62 28.94 18.02
N LEU A 615 -7.49 29.28 17.42
CA LEU A 615 -6.19 29.33 18.12
C LEU A 615 -6.28 30.20 19.36
N LYS A 616 -6.79 31.41 19.20
CA LYS A 616 -6.94 32.34 20.35
C LYS A 616 -7.84 31.76 21.44
N MET A 617 -8.97 31.12 21.08
CA MET A 617 -9.86 30.50 22.07
C MET A 617 -9.14 29.36 22.82
N ILE A 618 -8.35 28.54 22.13
CA ILE A 618 -7.58 27.45 22.74
C ILE A 618 -6.50 28.02 23.67
N GLU A 619 -5.74 29.01 23.21
CA GLU A 619 -4.71 29.69 24.03
C GLU A 619 -5.29 30.35 25.26
N ASP A 620 -6.45 30.99 25.15
CA ASP A 620 -7.11 31.63 26.29
C ASP A 620 -7.58 30.62 27.35
N ILE A 621 -7.96 29.39 26.92
CA ILE A 621 -8.29 28.30 27.85
C ILE A 621 -7.01 27.70 28.45
N ALA A 622 -5.95 27.55 27.65
CA ALA A 622 -4.70 26.93 28.11
C ALA A 622 -3.83 27.82 29.01
N LYS A 623 -4.01 29.15 28.96
CA LYS A 623 -3.26 30.10 29.84
C LYS A 623 -3.54 29.84 31.29
N ASP A 624 -2.48 29.85 32.09
CA ASP A 624 -2.62 29.82 33.54
C ASP A 624 -3.19 31.15 34.08
N ILE A 625 -4.05 31.02 35.07
CA ILE A 625 -4.56 32.19 35.77
C ILE A 625 -3.51 32.64 36.78
N GLU A 626 -3.04 33.85 36.62
CA GLU A 626 -2.00 34.41 37.48
C GLU A 626 -2.64 35.26 38.62
N VAL A 627 -2.26 34.95 39.86
CA VAL A 627 -2.63 35.76 41.01
C VAL A 627 -1.99 37.14 40.86
N GLY A 628 -2.80 38.18 41.07
CA GLY A 628 -2.35 39.57 40.92
C GLY A 628 -2.66 40.19 39.55
N LYS A 629 -3.08 39.43 38.56
CA LYS A 629 -3.40 39.91 37.22
C LYS A 629 -4.85 40.35 37.07
N VAL A 630 -5.07 41.37 36.23
CA VAL A 630 -6.40 41.93 35.93
C VAL A 630 -6.94 41.27 34.67
N TYR A 631 -8.18 40.84 34.73
CA TYR A 631 -8.91 40.21 33.64
C TYR A 631 -10.17 40.99 33.31
N ASP A 632 -10.56 41.05 32.06
CA ASP A 632 -11.89 41.49 31.65
C ASP A 632 -12.84 40.30 31.86
N GLY A 633 -13.85 40.50 32.73
CA GLY A 633 -14.77 39.43 33.12
C GLY A 633 -16.23 39.79 32.83
N LYS A 634 -17.06 38.79 32.67
CA LYS A 634 -18.51 38.95 32.46
C LYS A 634 -19.26 38.32 33.62
N VAL A 635 -20.17 39.05 34.24
CA VAL A 635 -21.02 38.56 35.36
C VAL A 635 -21.97 37.49 34.81
N THR A 636 -21.82 36.25 35.25
CA THR A 636 -22.63 35.10 34.81
C THR A 636 -23.79 34.83 35.76
N ARG A 637 -23.59 35.07 37.06
CA ARG A 637 -24.59 34.77 38.09
C ARG A 637 -24.39 35.65 39.34
N ILE A 638 -25.45 36.10 39.96
CA ILE A 638 -25.44 36.86 41.19
C ILE A 638 -26.04 36.00 42.31
N MET A 639 -25.41 36.08 43.49
CA MET A 639 -25.82 35.44 44.74
C MET A 639 -25.74 36.46 45.87
N ASN A 640 -26.45 36.22 47.01
CA ASN A 640 -26.47 37.14 48.16
C ASN A 640 -25.06 37.48 48.73
N PHE A 641 -24.09 36.57 48.51
CA PHE A 641 -22.72 36.75 49.03
C PHE A 641 -21.72 37.26 48.00
N GLY A 642 -22.09 37.41 46.75
CA GLY A 642 -21.19 37.84 45.69
C GLY A 642 -21.69 37.53 44.27
N ALA A 643 -20.88 37.83 43.28
CA ALA A 643 -21.12 37.52 41.88
C ALA A 643 -20.13 36.49 41.37
N PHE A 644 -20.58 35.60 40.49
CA PHE A 644 -19.69 34.77 39.70
C PHE A 644 -19.39 35.49 38.38
N VAL A 645 -18.11 35.55 38.04
CA VAL A 645 -17.63 36.30 36.90
C VAL A 645 -16.79 35.35 36.05
N ASP A 646 -17.19 35.18 34.78
CA ASP A 646 -16.39 34.49 33.80
C ASP A 646 -15.22 35.41 33.37
N ILE A 647 -13.99 35.01 33.65
CA ILE A 647 -12.78 35.75 33.34
C ILE A 647 -12.09 35.29 32.05
N GLY A 648 -12.82 34.57 31.19
CA GLY A 648 -12.36 34.02 29.93
C GLY A 648 -12.09 32.53 30.00
N GLY A 649 -12.28 31.86 28.85
CA GLY A 649 -12.09 30.41 28.74
C GLY A 649 -13.10 29.55 29.51
N GLY A 650 -14.27 30.13 29.90
CA GLY A 650 -15.28 29.42 30.68
C GLY A 650 -14.93 29.25 32.16
N ARG A 651 -13.97 30.00 32.67
CA ARG A 651 -13.53 29.96 34.08
C ARG A 651 -14.23 31.00 34.92
N GLU A 652 -15.03 30.53 35.85
CA GLU A 652 -15.75 31.37 36.77
C GLU A 652 -14.92 31.64 38.05
N GLY A 653 -14.77 32.90 38.42
CA GLY A 653 -14.25 33.32 39.72
C GLY A 653 -15.34 33.94 40.60
N LEU A 654 -15.17 33.79 41.91
CA LEU A 654 -16.05 34.42 42.89
C LEU A 654 -15.58 35.84 43.22
N LEU A 655 -16.39 36.83 42.86
CA LEU A 655 -16.26 38.18 43.32
C LEU A 655 -17.17 38.36 44.56
N HIS A 656 -16.59 38.14 45.75
CA HIS A 656 -17.33 38.26 47.00
C HIS A 656 -17.83 39.69 47.22
N ILE A 657 -19.02 39.88 47.81
CA ILE A 657 -19.66 41.20 48.03
C ILE A 657 -18.71 42.18 48.72
N SER A 658 -17.87 41.73 49.66
CA SER A 658 -16.88 42.58 50.35
C SER A 658 -15.70 42.99 49.47
N LYS A 659 -15.56 42.47 48.24
CA LYS A 659 -14.45 42.74 47.30
C LYS A 659 -14.90 43.48 46.03
N ILE A 660 -16.20 43.88 45.95
CA ILE A 660 -16.75 44.57 44.80
C ILE A 660 -16.30 46.06 44.82
N SER A 661 -16.38 46.74 45.99
CA SER A 661 -16.05 48.15 46.14
C SER A 661 -15.38 48.45 47.48
N ASN A 662 -14.64 49.56 47.55
CA ASN A 662 -14.10 50.10 48.80
C ASN A 662 -15.20 50.61 49.68
N LYS A 663 -16.37 51.02 49.17
CA LYS A 663 -17.57 51.41 49.92
C LYS A 663 -18.38 50.17 50.28
N ARG A 664 -19.13 50.22 51.40
CA ARG A 664 -19.96 49.08 51.85
C ARG A 664 -21.11 48.88 50.87
N VAL A 665 -21.16 47.71 50.24
CA VAL A 665 -22.25 47.27 49.35
C VAL A 665 -23.28 46.51 50.20
N GLU A 666 -24.53 46.90 50.17
CA GLU A 666 -25.59 46.24 50.95
C GLU A 666 -26.18 45.04 50.22
N LYS A 667 -26.31 45.17 48.88
CA LYS A 667 -26.75 44.05 48.00
C LYS A 667 -25.91 44.05 46.72
N VAL A 668 -25.59 42.86 46.21
CA VAL A 668 -24.79 42.73 44.99
C VAL A 668 -25.48 43.30 43.79
N GLU A 669 -26.83 43.17 43.72
CA GLU A 669 -27.68 43.66 42.64
C GLU A 669 -27.73 45.21 42.55
N ASP A 670 -27.31 45.93 43.64
CA ASP A 670 -27.26 47.39 43.62
C ASP A 670 -26.07 47.94 42.81
N VAL A 671 -25.08 47.07 42.51
CA VAL A 671 -23.82 47.46 41.87
C VAL A 671 -23.54 46.67 40.58
N LEU A 672 -24.01 45.44 40.50
CA LEU A 672 -23.74 44.52 39.36
C LEU A 672 -25.02 43.89 38.85
N ALA A 673 -25.12 43.73 37.53
CA ALA A 673 -26.16 42.96 36.87
C ALA A 673 -25.58 41.76 36.10
N VAL A 674 -26.36 40.72 35.95
CA VAL A 674 -25.97 39.57 35.12
C VAL A 674 -25.79 40.05 33.67
N GLY A 675 -24.61 39.76 33.11
CA GLY A 675 -24.20 40.21 31.78
C GLY A 675 -23.26 41.39 31.77
N ASP A 676 -23.01 42.07 32.89
CA ASP A 676 -22.09 43.19 33.00
C ASP A 676 -20.67 42.76 32.66
N GLU A 677 -19.97 43.57 31.86
CA GLU A 677 -18.56 43.44 31.56
C GLU A 677 -17.76 44.32 32.55
N ILE A 678 -16.96 43.69 33.37
CA ILE A 678 -16.22 44.32 34.46
C ILE A 678 -14.75 43.89 34.44
N LYS A 679 -13.87 44.79 34.94
CA LYS A 679 -12.46 44.43 35.20
C LYS A 679 -12.33 43.90 36.61
N VAL A 680 -11.74 42.71 36.72
CA VAL A 680 -11.51 42.05 38.02
C VAL A 680 -10.06 41.59 38.13
N LYS A 681 -9.50 41.66 39.33
CA LYS A 681 -8.16 41.18 39.64
C LYS A 681 -8.26 39.89 40.43
N VAL A 682 -7.51 38.88 40.02
CA VAL A 682 -7.37 37.63 40.80
C VAL A 682 -6.49 37.92 42.01
N TYR A 683 -7.04 37.83 43.20
CA TYR A 683 -6.24 38.05 44.41
C TYR A 683 -5.81 36.76 45.11
N GLU A 684 -6.48 35.67 44.85
CA GLU A 684 -6.18 34.38 45.45
C GLU A 684 -6.76 33.23 44.60
N ILE A 685 -6.05 32.13 44.53
CA ILE A 685 -6.56 30.83 44.08
C ILE A 685 -6.43 29.89 45.29
N ASP A 686 -7.54 29.37 45.79
CA ASP A 686 -7.54 28.57 47.02
C ASP A 686 -7.06 27.11 46.75
N ASN A 687 -6.89 26.33 47.86
CA ASN A 687 -6.44 24.93 47.77
C ASN A 687 -7.42 23.97 47.07
N GLN A 688 -8.57 24.46 46.60
CA GLN A 688 -9.58 23.75 45.81
C GLN A 688 -9.69 24.33 44.39
N ASP A 689 -8.65 25.05 43.93
CA ASP A 689 -8.55 25.71 42.62
C ASP A 689 -9.69 26.72 42.35
N ARG A 690 -10.35 27.25 43.41
CA ARG A 690 -11.37 28.28 43.26
C ARG A 690 -10.73 29.65 43.17
N ILE A 691 -11.12 30.39 42.12
CA ILE A 691 -10.58 31.70 41.79
C ILE A 691 -11.35 32.76 42.59
N ASN A 692 -10.65 33.53 43.38
CA ASN A 692 -11.18 34.64 44.16
C ASN A 692 -10.79 35.98 43.50
N LEU A 693 -11.82 36.82 43.22
CA LEU A 693 -11.71 38.04 42.46
C LEU A 693 -11.93 39.27 43.34
N THR A 694 -11.31 40.39 42.96
CA THR A 694 -11.52 41.70 43.61
C THR A 694 -11.58 42.83 42.55
N MET A 695 -12.37 43.87 42.80
CA MET A 695 -12.38 45.13 42.06
C MET A 695 -11.74 46.27 42.85
N LYS A 696 -11.43 46.10 44.14
CA LYS A 696 -10.94 47.15 45.03
C LYS A 696 -9.68 47.86 44.57
N ASP A 697 -8.68 47.10 44.13
CA ASP A 697 -7.39 47.67 43.69
C ASP A 697 -7.47 48.38 42.31
N LEU A 698 -8.61 48.32 41.65
CA LEU A 698 -8.85 48.95 40.34
C LEU A 698 -9.53 50.34 40.50
N GLU A 699 -10.21 50.57 41.62
CA GLU A 699 -10.83 51.88 41.92
C GLU A 699 -9.79 52.92 42.35
N GLU A 700 -8.71 52.54 43.06
CA GLU A 700 -7.63 53.44 43.47
C GLU A 700 -6.88 54.07 42.27
N ASN A 701 -6.81 53.37 41.13
CA ASN A 701 -6.20 53.90 39.90
C ASN A 701 -7.08 54.95 39.16
N LYS A 702 -8.39 55.02 39.44
CA LYS A 702 -9.25 56.06 38.90
C LYS A 702 -9.23 57.38 39.70
N GLU A 703 -9.18 57.29 41.02
CA GLU A 703 -9.10 58.47 41.88
C GLU A 703 -7.74 59.22 41.72
N ASN A 704 -6.63 58.50 41.54
CA ASN A 704 -5.32 59.07 41.22
C ASN A 704 -5.16 59.69 39.81
N LYS A 705 -6.03 59.38 38.87
CA LYS A 705 -6.04 60.00 37.52
C LYS A 705 -6.87 61.24 37.41
N GLU A 706 -7.86 61.44 38.32
CA GLU A 706 -8.66 62.68 38.40
C GLU A 706 -7.96 63.82 39.22
N GLU A 707 -7.05 63.50 40.18
CA GLU A 707 -6.24 64.48 40.86
C GLU A 707 -5.01 65.04 40.10
N HIS A 708 -4.63 64.35 38.94
CA HIS A 708 -3.49 64.86 38.15
C HIS A 708 -3.89 65.60 36.87
N VAL A 709 -5.17 65.91 36.68
CA VAL A 709 -5.68 66.66 35.51
C VAL A 709 -6.12 68.10 35.92
N GLU A 710 -5.99 68.51 37.25
CA GLU A 710 -6.26 69.84 37.73
C GLU A 710 -5.03 70.51 38.37
N GLU A 711 -3.82 70.40 37.77
CA GLU A 711 -2.72 71.31 37.98
C GLU A 711 -2.11 71.76 36.63
#